data_debccf05d1dcb24e0214585c8767e9ac
#
_entry.id   debccf05d1dcb24e0214585c8767e9ac
#
_cell.length_a   1.000
_cell.length_b   1.000
_cell.length_c   1.000
_cell.angle_alpha   90.00
_cell.angle_beta   90.00
_cell.angle_gamma   90.00
#
_symmetry.space_group_name_H-M   'P 1'
#
loop_
_entity.id
_entity.type
_entity.pdbx_description
1 polymer ?
#
loop_
_entity_poly.entity_id
_entity_poly.type
_entity_poly.pdbx_seq_one_letter_code
_entity_poly.pdbx_strand_id
1 'polypeptide(L)'
;MRSHEDNRSVLCGVCFKKKDLRNITETQLVQLKNLIDSNYSLTDTKYQKVLCKVCAVDLAAHTKNPSNPGRKLLKPKYSNLRHPAVHSTRAVEDSCCPCSVCEMARCTLTPGAIGSVIPQLQEKYWNLLYPDTPYPVVKAKTKPGPVVEHRCAQCHGVVGKGRSHKCSKIAMQDNLHKIVKNKSMKSKEKIGGNVLKNIFEDKVVSARGGTVLLSTGGRKLPVTLSLKLNKPRFSHENLRRLQVIKGDSDRGIKKFAQAIRHTFGRTSVEPHFRESLIERNKSLEHLFEIKNFEMKKKPAKKKKDDCGCDCKCDKEHLSDDCVLDDNGYLTYTVPGVVASDLDALIKEVVDARNLDPGDVQVICGLDNGQKFNKIGFIVKNKEQSLSDTGRQKRSDELFKGKFKDSGVKMLILAAAVPSCPENHHNQKEMLDALGIEGLEWGTTVDLKMALCLTGKSSGQLTYGCPYCDMAKPYDDKEYNLLTLANLVELHAGYVSAGSKKKEQAKFQNCVNANLLAGDPDTRVLTILFPPELHLLIGIVDKHLKGLEEVFGLCWVDAFLKQVNIVRKSYQGAHALEGNQSSMFLKKLPDLEQAIMKESDELKVAGLPLLGSLRSFRKVQAACFGQVLQEGFEDSITDFSKVYRSLDMESMTITPKIHIVEHHLVDFFNEIGDIEHGLGWYSEQGFEAMHYDMMQEWKRVQICDPNHPEFGKRLLDFVIAYVARHI
;
A
#
# COMPACT_ATOMS: atom_id res chain seq x y z
N MET A 1 7.37 22.45 7.97
CA MET A 1 7.49 23.34 6.77
C MET A 1 8.95 23.63 6.49
N ARG A 2 9.36 23.87 5.25
CA ARG A 2 10.79 24.12 4.93
C ARG A 2 11.16 25.56 5.21
N SER A 3 12.33 25.80 5.78
CA SER A 3 12.89 27.14 5.97
C SER A 3 13.15 27.81 4.62
N HIS A 4 13.37 29.13 4.61
CA HIS A 4 13.80 29.85 3.40
C HIS A 4 15.08 29.25 2.84
N GLU A 5 16.01 28.88 3.70
CA GLU A 5 17.28 28.27 3.35
C GLU A 5 17.12 26.90 2.67
N ASP A 6 16.22 26.06 3.18
CA ASP A 6 15.88 24.79 2.54
C ASP A 6 15.26 25.01 1.15
N ASN A 7 14.40 26.02 1.00
CA ASN A 7 13.76 26.35 -0.28
C ASN A 7 14.78 26.80 -1.35
N ARG A 8 15.87 27.47 -0.95
CA ARG A 8 16.99 27.82 -1.84
C ARG A 8 17.75 26.61 -2.36
N SER A 9 17.75 25.53 -1.60
CA SER A 9 18.44 24.27 -1.93
C SER A 9 17.60 23.28 -2.74
N VAL A 10 16.35 23.61 -3.08
CA VAL A 10 15.47 22.74 -3.89
C VAL A 10 15.12 23.30 -5.27
N LEU A 11 15.67 24.45 -5.64
CA LEU A 11 15.45 25.07 -6.94
C LEU A 11 16.77 25.34 -7.65
N CYS A 12 16.87 24.96 -8.92
CA CYS A 12 18.06 25.23 -9.73
C CYS A 12 18.28 26.74 -9.87
N GLY A 13 19.54 27.21 -9.67
CA GLY A 13 19.91 28.61 -9.77
C GLY A 13 19.84 29.22 -11.17
N VAL A 14 19.49 28.48 -12.21
CA VAL A 14 19.32 29.00 -13.57
C VAL A 14 17.89 28.77 -14.11
N CYS A 15 17.35 27.57 -13.99
CA CYS A 15 16.05 27.24 -14.60
C CYS A 15 14.94 26.96 -13.59
N PHE A 16 15.21 27.08 -12.30
CA PHE A 16 14.27 26.89 -11.18
C PHE A 16 13.56 25.53 -11.14
N LYS A 17 14.06 24.53 -11.89
CA LYS A 17 13.58 23.14 -11.84
C LYS A 17 14.13 22.41 -10.61
N LYS A 18 13.41 21.38 -10.13
CA LYS A 18 13.75 20.59 -8.93
C LYS A 18 14.45 19.26 -9.23
N LYS A 19 14.71 18.95 -10.47
CA LYS A 19 15.21 17.62 -10.86
C LYS A 19 16.74 17.62 -10.97
N ASP A 20 17.37 16.56 -10.50
CA ASP A 20 18.82 16.29 -10.62
C ASP A 20 19.70 17.43 -10.08
N LEU A 21 19.36 17.96 -8.91
CA LEU A 21 20.03 19.07 -8.26
C LEU A 21 21.34 18.63 -7.58
N ARG A 22 22.37 19.49 -7.69
CA ARG A 22 23.68 19.33 -7.02
C ARG A 22 24.12 20.68 -6.47
N ASN A 23 24.91 20.67 -5.40
CA ASN A 23 25.50 21.88 -4.84
C ASN A 23 26.39 22.57 -5.89
N ILE A 24 26.37 23.90 -5.90
CA ILE A 24 27.17 24.71 -6.77
C ILE A 24 28.64 24.63 -6.31
N THR A 25 29.53 24.25 -7.23
CA THR A 25 30.98 24.25 -7.00
C THR A 25 31.56 25.65 -7.18
N GLU A 26 32.76 25.91 -6.70
CA GLU A 26 33.44 27.20 -6.88
C GLU A 26 33.59 27.58 -8.35
N THR A 27 33.96 26.62 -9.21
CA THR A 27 34.03 26.84 -10.68
C THR A 27 32.70 27.25 -11.25
N GLN A 28 31.61 26.61 -10.82
CA GLN A 28 30.26 26.94 -11.27
C GLN A 28 29.78 28.29 -10.72
N LEU A 29 30.22 28.68 -9.52
CA LEU A 29 29.92 29.98 -8.96
C LEU A 29 30.58 31.11 -9.80
N VAL A 30 31.82 30.94 -10.25
CA VAL A 30 32.50 31.85 -11.16
C VAL A 30 31.75 31.92 -12.50
N GLN A 31 31.32 30.78 -13.04
CA GLN A 31 30.52 30.73 -14.28
C GLN A 31 29.17 31.45 -14.13
N LEU A 32 28.48 31.30 -13.01
CA LEU A 32 27.24 32.00 -12.71
C LEU A 32 27.43 33.50 -12.61
N LYS A 33 28.49 33.96 -11.95
CA LYS A 33 28.83 35.38 -11.89
C LYS A 33 29.08 35.96 -13.28
N ASN A 34 29.81 35.25 -14.12
CA ASN A 34 30.19 35.74 -15.45
C ASN A 34 29.04 35.69 -16.47
N LEU A 35 28.17 34.65 -16.40
CA LEU A 35 27.20 34.38 -17.47
C LEU A 35 25.76 34.73 -17.08
N ILE A 36 25.42 34.75 -15.78
CA ILE A 36 24.05 34.93 -15.30
C ILE A 36 23.86 36.27 -14.57
N ASP A 37 24.58 36.47 -13.44
CA ASP A 37 24.47 37.68 -12.63
C ASP A 37 25.80 37.93 -11.92
N SER A 38 26.46 39.07 -12.15
CA SER A 38 27.75 39.41 -11.55
C SER A 38 27.74 39.43 -10.02
N ASN A 39 26.56 39.65 -9.42
CA ASN A 39 26.36 39.67 -7.98
C ASN A 39 25.99 38.29 -7.39
N TYR A 40 26.01 37.21 -8.18
CA TYR A 40 25.62 35.91 -7.71
C TYR A 40 26.48 35.46 -6.51
N SER A 41 25.84 35.22 -5.37
CA SER A 41 26.51 34.82 -4.15
C SER A 41 25.73 33.74 -3.41
N LEU A 42 26.42 32.73 -2.89
CA LEU A 42 25.79 31.67 -2.09
C LEU A 42 25.40 32.14 -0.68
N THR A 43 25.98 33.26 -0.22
CA THR A 43 25.65 33.88 1.07
C THR A 43 24.45 34.81 0.98
N ASP A 44 24.17 35.38 -0.19
CA ASP A 44 23.01 36.25 -0.40
C ASP A 44 21.72 35.41 -0.55
N THR A 45 20.73 35.73 0.26
CA THR A 45 19.48 34.98 0.38
C THR A 45 18.61 34.97 -0.89
N LYS A 46 18.86 35.84 -1.85
CA LYS A 46 18.12 35.88 -3.13
C LYS A 46 18.53 34.81 -4.13
N TYR A 47 19.74 34.23 -4.02
CA TYR A 47 20.25 33.24 -4.97
C TYR A 47 20.11 31.81 -4.44
N GLN A 48 19.91 30.84 -5.36
CA GLN A 48 19.85 29.43 -5.04
C GLN A 48 21.25 28.85 -4.79
N LYS A 49 21.29 27.73 -4.04
CA LYS A 49 22.54 27.04 -3.68
C LYS A 49 22.86 25.84 -4.57
N VAL A 50 21.98 25.49 -5.48
CA VAL A 50 22.07 24.27 -6.30
C VAL A 50 21.84 24.54 -7.79
N LEU A 51 22.42 23.68 -8.62
CA LEU A 51 22.18 23.62 -10.07
C LEU A 51 21.67 22.25 -10.47
N CYS A 52 20.80 22.19 -11.47
CA CYS A 52 20.46 20.92 -12.12
C CYS A 52 21.57 20.52 -13.11
N LYS A 53 21.70 19.21 -13.35
CA LYS A 53 22.71 18.64 -14.25
C LYS A 53 22.76 19.33 -15.62
N VAL A 54 21.58 19.65 -16.19
CA VAL A 54 21.48 20.26 -17.51
C VAL A 54 22.06 21.69 -17.50
N CYS A 55 21.66 22.52 -16.54
CA CYS A 55 22.19 23.88 -16.44
C CYS A 55 23.69 23.92 -16.13
N ALA A 56 24.21 23.00 -15.35
CA ALA A 56 25.64 22.87 -15.10
C ALA A 56 26.43 22.56 -16.39
N VAL A 57 25.89 21.67 -17.24
CA VAL A 57 26.49 21.38 -18.55
C VAL A 57 26.41 22.57 -19.51
N ASP A 58 25.25 23.27 -19.56
CA ASP A 58 25.05 24.44 -20.40
C ASP A 58 26.03 25.58 -20.00
N LEU A 59 26.20 25.85 -18.69
CA LEU A 59 27.18 26.85 -18.18
C LEU A 59 28.61 26.50 -18.61
N ALA A 60 29.00 25.24 -18.45
CA ALA A 60 30.34 24.79 -18.86
C ALA A 60 30.55 24.90 -20.38
N ALA A 61 29.52 24.61 -21.19
CA ALA A 61 29.58 24.75 -22.65
C ALA A 61 29.72 26.21 -23.08
N HIS A 62 28.97 27.13 -22.48
CA HIS A 62 29.07 28.56 -22.74
C HIS A 62 30.42 29.14 -22.32
N THR A 63 31.02 28.62 -21.26
CA THR A 63 32.38 29.05 -20.84
C THR A 63 33.45 28.55 -21.83
N LYS A 64 33.33 27.30 -22.33
CA LYS A 64 34.31 26.70 -23.25
C LYS A 64 34.22 27.22 -24.68
N ASN A 65 33.02 27.48 -25.16
CA ASN A 65 32.78 27.94 -26.54
C ASN A 65 31.70 29.01 -26.56
N PRO A 66 32.02 30.27 -26.24
CA PRO A 66 31.03 31.37 -26.17
C PRO A 66 30.34 31.67 -27.51
N SER A 67 31.00 31.41 -28.62
CA SER A 67 30.50 31.72 -29.97
C SER A 67 29.51 30.67 -30.50
N ASN A 68 29.65 29.43 -30.05
CA ASN A 68 28.73 28.31 -30.44
C ASN A 68 28.51 27.32 -29.31
N PRO A 69 27.80 27.71 -28.25
CA PRO A 69 27.61 26.89 -27.06
C PRO A 69 26.59 25.74 -27.25
N GLY A 70 26.01 25.63 -28.45
CA GLY A 70 25.02 24.60 -28.80
C GLY A 70 23.61 24.87 -28.31
N ARG A 71 23.41 25.33 -27.08
CA ARG A 71 22.09 25.60 -26.49
C ARG A 71 22.05 27.00 -25.91
N LYS A 72 20.97 27.75 -26.17
CA LYS A 72 20.77 29.11 -25.63
C LYS A 72 20.66 29.03 -24.09
N LEU A 73 21.51 29.77 -23.39
CA LEU A 73 21.45 29.93 -21.95
C LEU A 73 20.41 30.95 -21.56
N LEU A 74 19.45 30.55 -20.73
CA LEU A 74 18.47 31.50 -20.18
C LEU A 74 19.11 32.25 -19.00
N LYS A 75 18.97 33.58 -18.98
CA LYS A 75 19.53 34.46 -17.94
C LYS A 75 18.39 35.00 -17.07
N PRO A 76 18.17 34.47 -15.86
CA PRO A 76 17.11 34.96 -14.99
C PRO A 76 17.47 36.36 -14.44
N LYS A 77 16.50 37.27 -14.50
CA LYS A 77 16.62 38.61 -13.87
C LYS A 77 16.22 38.52 -12.40
N TYR A 78 17.19 38.23 -11.53
CA TYR A 78 16.96 38.09 -10.09
C TYR A 78 16.44 39.36 -9.42
N SER A 79 16.75 40.55 -9.95
CA SER A 79 16.24 41.82 -9.47
C SER A 79 14.72 41.95 -9.52
N ASN A 80 14.06 41.16 -10.36
CA ASN A 80 12.59 41.20 -10.53
C ASN A 80 11.88 40.29 -9.48
N LEU A 81 12.62 39.49 -8.74
CA LEU A 81 12.03 38.65 -7.69
C LEU A 81 11.81 39.47 -6.40
N ARG A 82 10.68 39.27 -5.75
CA ARG A 82 10.40 39.88 -4.46
C ARG A 82 11.26 39.23 -3.41
N HIS A 83 12.15 40.02 -2.77
CA HIS A 83 12.93 39.61 -1.63
C HIS A 83 12.47 40.46 -0.42
N PRO A 84 12.20 39.87 0.75
CA PRO A 84 11.97 40.67 1.96
C PRO A 84 13.28 41.39 2.28
N ALA A 85 13.20 42.72 2.46
CA ALA A 85 14.31 43.46 3.02
C ALA A 85 14.56 42.94 4.43
N VAL A 86 15.74 42.39 4.65
CA VAL A 86 16.26 41.95 5.95
C VAL A 86 15.37 40.90 6.66
N HIS A 87 15.73 39.63 6.57
CA HIS A 87 15.33 38.68 7.60
C HIS A 87 15.95 39.17 8.91
N SER A 88 15.16 39.83 9.76
CA SER A 88 15.58 40.09 11.12
C SER A 88 15.95 38.76 11.76
N THR A 89 17.06 38.72 12.49
CA THR A 89 17.59 37.57 13.23
C THR A 89 16.68 37.09 14.37
N ARG A 90 15.45 37.57 14.48
CA ARG A 90 14.45 36.99 15.35
C ARG A 90 13.90 35.74 14.66
N ALA A 91 14.13 34.63 15.31
CA ALA A 91 13.44 33.39 15.01
C ALA A 91 11.94 33.65 14.97
N VAL A 92 11.43 33.92 13.77
CA VAL A 92 10.00 33.91 13.52
C VAL A 92 9.68 32.43 13.32
N GLU A 93 8.97 31.88 14.25
CA GLU A 93 8.29 30.57 14.17
C GLU A 93 7.29 30.50 13.03
N ASP A 94 7.37 31.41 12.06
CA ASP A 94 6.41 31.52 10.99
C ASP A 94 6.82 30.77 9.74
N SER A 95 6.07 29.75 9.55
CA SER A 95 5.98 28.81 8.46
C SER A 95 5.83 29.41 7.03
N CYS A 96 5.82 30.72 6.83
CA CYS A 96 5.46 31.36 5.56
C CYS A 96 6.34 32.56 5.19
N CYS A 97 7.58 32.33 4.77
CA CYS A 97 8.34 33.38 4.11
C CYS A 97 7.62 33.84 2.81
N PRO A 98 7.26 35.15 2.66
CA PRO A 98 6.48 35.65 1.53
C PRO A 98 7.34 35.94 0.27
N CYS A 99 8.61 35.57 0.25
CA CYS A 99 9.48 35.82 -0.88
C CYS A 99 9.16 34.92 -2.10
N SER A 100 9.50 35.41 -3.31
CA SER A 100 9.23 34.71 -4.56
C SER A 100 9.87 33.32 -4.63
N VAL A 101 11.06 33.13 -4.03
CA VAL A 101 11.77 31.82 -3.97
C VAL A 101 10.96 30.79 -3.16
N CYS A 102 10.50 31.19 -1.98
CA CYS A 102 9.69 30.32 -1.12
C CYS A 102 8.32 30.01 -1.74
N GLU A 103 7.72 31.01 -2.40
CA GLU A 103 6.47 30.83 -3.10
C GLU A 103 6.62 29.84 -4.26
N MET A 104 7.65 29.98 -5.11
CA MET A 104 7.97 29.00 -6.17
C MET A 104 8.27 27.62 -5.61
N ALA A 105 8.99 27.52 -4.51
CA ALA A 105 9.30 26.24 -3.88
C ALA A 105 8.04 25.55 -3.34
N ARG A 106 7.08 26.27 -2.77
CA ARG A 106 5.80 25.75 -2.30
C ARG A 106 4.89 25.26 -3.42
N CYS A 107 4.71 26.07 -4.46
CA CYS A 107 3.84 25.74 -5.60
C CYS A 107 4.23 24.45 -6.32
N THR A 108 5.50 24.07 -6.26
CA THR A 108 6.00 22.85 -6.91
C THR A 108 5.98 21.62 -5.99
N LEU A 109 5.54 21.75 -4.72
CA LEU A 109 5.58 20.69 -3.71
C LEU A 109 4.24 19.98 -3.49
N THR A 110 3.15 20.43 -4.09
CA THR A 110 1.83 19.81 -3.90
C THR A 110 1.68 18.59 -4.83
N PRO A 111 1.75 17.35 -4.33
CA PRO A 111 1.41 16.17 -5.12
C PRO A 111 -0.10 16.20 -5.38
N GLY A 112 -0.51 16.26 -6.63
CA GLY A 112 -1.93 16.16 -7.00
C GLY A 112 -2.48 17.32 -7.84
N ALA A 113 -1.84 18.48 -7.84
CA ALA A 113 -2.24 19.59 -8.71
C ALA A 113 -1.63 19.48 -10.12
N ILE A 114 -1.74 18.30 -10.72
CA ILE A 114 -1.29 18.09 -12.10
C ILE A 114 -2.45 18.50 -13.01
N GLY A 115 -2.37 19.69 -13.57
CA GLY A 115 -3.19 20.01 -14.74
C GLY A 115 -3.62 21.45 -14.94
N SER A 116 -3.97 22.23 -13.91
CA SER A 116 -4.60 23.53 -14.15
C SER A 116 -3.95 24.75 -13.49
N VAL A 117 -3.30 24.59 -12.34
CA VAL A 117 -2.72 25.72 -11.57
C VAL A 117 -1.24 25.93 -11.85
N ILE A 118 -0.52 24.87 -12.20
CA ILE A 118 0.93 24.90 -12.45
C ILE A 118 1.31 25.78 -13.69
N PRO A 119 0.58 25.74 -14.81
CA PRO A 119 0.90 26.58 -15.96
C PRO A 119 0.83 28.07 -15.65
N GLN A 120 -0.19 28.55 -14.94
CA GLN A 120 -0.38 29.97 -14.62
C GLN A 120 0.68 30.52 -13.67
N LEU A 121 1.06 29.72 -12.65
CA LEU A 121 2.13 30.10 -11.72
C LEU A 121 3.50 30.06 -12.37
N GLN A 122 3.75 29.08 -13.26
CA GLN A 122 4.98 29.02 -14.05
C GLN A 122 5.09 30.19 -15.03
N GLU A 123 4.02 30.58 -15.68
CA GLU A 123 3.97 31.73 -16.57
C GLU A 123 4.23 33.03 -15.81
N LYS A 124 3.59 33.25 -14.66
CA LYS A 124 3.83 34.40 -13.79
C LYS A 124 5.31 34.59 -13.45
N TYR A 125 5.94 33.50 -12.98
CA TYR A 125 7.36 33.56 -12.61
C TYR A 125 8.29 33.51 -13.81
N TRP A 126 7.89 32.88 -14.90
CA TRP A 126 8.63 32.94 -16.15
C TRP A 126 8.75 34.38 -16.66
N ASN A 127 7.64 35.10 -16.71
CA ASN A 127 7.59 36.48 -17.16
C ASN A 127 8.40 37.43 -16.24
N LEU A 128 8.46 37.14 -14.94
CA LEU A 128 9.32 37.89 -14.01
C LEU A 128 10.80 37.61 -14.23
N LEU A 129 11.16 36.33 -14.40
CA LEU A 129 12.57 35.92 -14.52
C LEU A 129 13.16 36.11 -15.92
N TYR A 130 12.33 36.00 -16.95
CA TYR A 130 12.74 36.06 -18.36
C TYR A 130 11.82 36.99 -19.17
N PRO A 131 11.75 38.28 -18.84
CA PRO A 131 10.80 39.18 -19.45
C PRO A 131 10.97 39.30 -20.98
N ASP A 132 12.17 39.10 -21.47
CA ASP A 132 12.48 39.17 -22.91
C ASP A 132 12.36 37.82 -23.65
N THR A 133 11.84 36.79 -22.97
CA THR A 133 11.70 35.46 -23.54
C THR A 133 10.26 35.00 -23.37
N PRO A 134 9.49 34.82 -24.47
CA PRO A 134 8.10 34.42 -24.37
C PRO A 134 7.98 33.09 -23.63
N TYR A 135 6.94 32.98 -22.80
CA TYR A 135 6.63 31.73 -22.09
C TYR A 135 6.48 30.61 -23.11
N PRO A 136 7.20 29.50 -22.97
CA PRO A 136 7.07 28.37 -23.87
C PRO A 136 5.67 27.74 -23.70
N VAL A 137 4.73 28.18 -24.52
CA VAL A 137 3.40 27.59 -24.59
C VAL A 137 3.59 26.13 -24.97
N VAL A 138 3.47 25.27 -24.01
CA VAL A 138 3.25 23.83 -24.28
C VAL A 138 1.90 23.79 -24.97
N LYS A 139 1.89 23.80 -26.31
CA LYS A 139 0.67 23.55 -27.08
C LYS A 139 0.06 22.30 -26.43
N ALA A 140 -1.09 22.46 -25.79
CA ALA A 140 -1.88 21.33 -25.32
C ALA A 140 -1.87 20.37 -26.51
N LYS A 141 -1.40 19.15 -26.26
CA LYS A 141 -1.42 18.13 -27.31
C LYS A 141 -2.88 18.01 -27.69
N THR A 142 -3.28 18.69 -28.75
CA THR A 142 -4.51 18.41 -29.45
C THR A 142 -4.52 16.90 -29.57
N LYS A 143 -5.59 16.26 -29.05
CA LYS A 143 -5.76 14.80 -29.23
C LYS A 143 -5.42 14.55 -30.69
N PRO A 144 -4.35 13.81 -31.00
CA PRO A 144 -4.05 13.53 -32.37
C PRO A 144 -5.28 12.82 -32.93
N GLY A 145 -5.82 13.29 -34.04
CA GLY A 145 -6.68 12.50 -34.88
C GLY A 145 -6.03 11.13 -35.07
N PRO A 146 -6.73 10.09 -35.51
CA PRO A 146 -6.23 8.74 -35.57
C PRO A 146 -4.87 8.74 -36.27
N VAL A 147 -3.82 8.78 -35.46
CA VAL A 147 -2.43 8.72 -35.94
C VAL A 147 -2.26 7.31 -36.38
N VAL A 148 -2.09 7.10 -37.69
CA VAL A 148 -1.52 5.86 -38.19
C VAL A 148 -0.11 5.79 -37.59
N GLU A 149 -0.03 5.17 -36.40
CA GLU A 149 1.23 4.95 -35.70
C GLU A 149 2.04 3.96 -36.54
N HIS A 150 3.06 4.43 -37.21
CA HIS A 150 4.08 3.54 -37.76
C HIS A 150 4.79 2.87 -36.59
N ARG A 151 4.44 1.64 -36.36
CA ARG A 151 5.07 0.80 -35.33
C ARG A 151 6.14 -0.07 -35.95
N CYS A 152 7.25 -0.19 -35.29
CA CYS A 152 8.27 -1.17 -35.67
C CYS A 152 7.64 -2.57 -35.68
N ALA A 153 7.71 -3.26 -36.81
CA ALA A 153 7.14 -4.60 -36.97
C ALA A 153 7.67 -5.64 -35.95
N GLN A 154 8.81 -5.34 -35.33
CA GLN A 154 9.47 -6.29 -34.42
C GLN A 154 9.39 -5.91 -32.94
N CYS A 155 9.43 -4.64 -32.58
CA CYS A 155 9.34 -4.24 -31.17
C CYS A 155 8.03 -3.56 -30.82
N HIS A 156 7.16 -3.31 -31.82
CA HIS A 156 5.91 -2.56 -31.70
C HIS A 156 6.07 -1.15 -31.09
N GLY A 157 7.31 -0.67 -30.92
CA GLY A 157 7.59 0.69 -30.48
C GLY A 157 7.20 1.70 -31.57
N VAL A 158 6.66 2.85 -31.14
CA VAL A 158 6.28 3.93 -32.04
C VAL A 158 7.54 4.50 -32.72
N VAL A 159 7.57 4.46 -34.03
CA VAL A 159 8.65 5.02 -34.85
C VAL A 159 8.25 6.41 -35.33
N GLY A 160 9.00 7.44 -34.95
CA GLY A 160 8.75 8.79 -35.42
C GLY A 160 8.91 8.90 -36.94
N LYS A 161 7.95 9.58 -37.61
CA LYS A 161 7.93 9.79 -39.05
C LYS A 161 9.29 10.35 -39.52
N GLY A 162 9.97 9.62 -40.40
CA GLY A 162 11.25 10.07 -41.01
C GLY A 162 12.53 9.76 -40.22
N ARG A 163 12.48 9.01 -39.11
CA ARG A 163 13.67 8.56 -38.35
C ARG A 163 13.95 7.06 -38.55
N SER A 164 15.19 6.70 -38.86
CA SER A 164 15.61 5.31 -38.83
C SER A 164 15.57 4.80 -37.40
N HIS A 165 14.70 3.83 -37.12
CA HIS A 165 14.59 3.19 -35.83
C HIS A 165 15.62 2.06 -35.72
N LYS A 166 16.68 2.29 -34.95
CA LYS A 166 17.55 1.18 -34.51
C LYS A 166 16.82 0.40 -33.43
N CYS A 167 16.16 -0.69 -33.82
CA CYS A 167 15.45 -1.53 -32.90
C CYS A 167 16.44 -2.21 -31.92
N SER A 168 16.50 -1.70 -30.69
CA SER A 168 17.37 -2.28 -29.65
C SER A 168 17.09 -3.76 -29.41
N LYS A 169 15.84 -4.22 -29.63
CA LYS A 169 15.47 -5.63 -29.54
C LYS A 169 16.07 -6.48 -30.66
N ILE A 170 16.14 -5.98 -31.88
CA ILE A 170 16.79 -6.70 -33.01
C ILE A 170 18.29 -6.77 -32.76
N ALA A 171 18.91 -5.64 -32.39
CA ALA A 171 20.33 -5.62 -32.07
C ALA A 171 20.70 -6.53 -30.91
N MET A 172 19.85 -6.59 -29.88
CA MET A 172 20.01 -7.48 -28.73
C MET A 172 19.83 -8.96 -29.11
N GLN A 173 18.88 -9.27 -30.01
CA GLN A 173 18.65 -10.64 -30.50
C GLN A 173 19.74 -11.15 -31.39
N ASP A 174 20.15 -10.37 -32.39
CA ASP A 174 21.22 -10.75 -33.32
C ASP A 174 22.53 -10.90 -32.55
N ASN A 175 22.79 -10.06 -31.57
CA ASN A 175 23.95 -10.15 -30.70
C ASN A 175 23.85 -11.35 -29.75
N LEU A 176 22.70 -11.61 -29.11
CA LEU A 176 22.50 -12.80 -28.27
C LEU A 176 22.59 -14.07 -29.06
N HIS A 177 22.00 -14.14 -30.25
CA HIS A 177 22.10 -15.32 -31.12
C HIS A 177 23.54 -15.57 -31.57
N LYS A 178 24.27 -14.54 -31.99
CA LYS A 178 25.70 -14.61 -32.34
C LYS A 178 26.56 -15.02 -31.15
N ILE A 179 26.28 -14.45 -29.93
CA ILE A 179 27.01 -14.73 -28.71
C ILE A 179 26.75 -16.17 -28.23
N VAL A 180 25.54 -16.69 -28.39
CA VAL A 180 25.13 -18.01 -27.87
C VAL A 180 25.47 -19.13 -28.83
N LYS A 181 25.52 -18.90 -30.17
CA LYS A 181 25.68 -19.92 -31.19
C LYS A 181 26.94 -20.76 -30.99
N ASN A 182 28.03 -20.16 -30.56
CA ASN A 182 29.35 -20.82 -30.45
C ASN A 182 29.89 -20.97 -29.03
N LYS A 183 29.03 -20.83 -27.98
CA LYS A 183 29.46 -20.91 -26.58
C LYS A 183 29.24 -22.30 -25.98
N SER A 184 30.08 -22.67 -25.02
CA SER A 184 29.89 -23.88 -24.20
C SER A 184 28.57 -23.82 -23.41
N MET A 185 28.02 -24.96 -23.00
CA MET A 185 26.79 -25.05 -22.21
C MET A 185 26.87 -24.17 -20.96
N LYS A 186 27.99 -24.20 -20.23
CA LYS A 186 28.23 -23.39 -19.04
C LYS A 186 28.14 -21.86 -19.31
N SER A 187 28.62 -21.45 -20.49
CA SER A 187 28.52 -20.06 -20.93
C SER A 187 27.10 -19.66 -21.34
N LYS A 188 26.34 -20.59 -21.96
CA LYS A 188 24.94 -20.40 -22.31
C LYS A 188 24.05 -20.25 -21.07
N GLU A 189 24.30 -21.06 -20.04
CA GLU A 189 23.62 -20.96 -18.74
C GLU A 189 23.89 -19.62 -18.06
N LYS A 190 25.15 -19.16 -18.06
CA LYS A 190 25.51 -17.84 -17.52
C LYS A 190 24.80 -16.70 -18.25
N ILE A 191 24.69 -16.77 -19.57
CA ILE A 191 23.98 -15.77 -20.40
C ILE A 191 22.48 -15.83 -20.09
N GLY A 192 21.90 -17.03 -19.98
CA GLY A 192 20.51 -17.21 -19.58
C GLY A 192 20.21 -16.63 -18.20
N GLY A 193 21.09 -16.86 -17.23
CA GLY A 193 21.01 -16.26 -15.89
C GLY A 193 21.06 -14.72 -15.92
N ASN A 194 21.90 -14.13 -16.75
CA ASN A 194 21.98 -12.68 -16.92
C ASN A 194 20.71 -12.12 -17.60
N VAL A 195 20.11 -12.82 -18.55
CA VAL A 195 18.84 -12.42 -19.17
C VAL A 195 17.72 -12.42 -18.14
N LEU A 196 17.61 -13.49 -17.34
CA LEU A 196 16.64 -13.53 -16.24
C LEU A 196 16.91 -12.43 -15.21
N LYS A 197 18.16 -12.17 -14.88
CA LYS A 197 18.55 -11.06 -14.01
C LYS A 197 18.02 -9.72 -14.53
N ASN A 198 18.20 -9.43 -15.80
CA ASN A 198 17.74 -8.18 -16.40
C ASN A 198 16.21 -8.07 -16.53
N ILE A 199 15.51 -9.22 -16.64
CA ILE A 199 14.04 -9.25 -16.72
C ILE A 199 13.40 -9.02 -15.35
N PHE A 200 14.02 -9.56 -14.30
CA PHE A 200 13.50 -9.47 -12.92
C PHE A 200 14.19 -8.40 -12.07
N GLU A 201 15.18 -7.70 -12.64
CA GLU A 201 15.94 -6.56 -12.08
C GLU A 201 16.10 -6.58 -10.54
N ASP A 202 15.20 -5.91 -9.85
CA ASP A 202 15.22 -5.69 -8.39
C ASP A 202 14.83 -6.93 -7.56
N LYS A 203 14.29 -7.98 -8.19
CA LYS A 203 13.87 -9.22 -7.50
C LYS A 203 14.95 -10.30 -7.48
N VAL A 204 16.05 -10.09 -8.18
CA VAL A 204 17.15 -11.06 -8.22
C VAL A 204 18.06 -10.90 -7.00
N VAL A 205 18.13 -11.94 -6.16
CA VAL A 205 19.03 -12.00 -5.00
C VAL A 205 20.41 -12.55 -5.41
N SER A 206 20.42 -13.58 -6.24
CA SER A 206 21.66 -14.15 -6.78
C SER A 206 21.40 -14.94 -8.07
N ALA A 207 22.44 -15.12 -8.87
CA ALA A 207 22.41 -15.98 -10.06
C ALA A 207 23.67 -16.84 -10.09
N ARG A 208 23.52 -18.16 -10.20
CA ARG A 208 24.63 -19.11 -10.32
C ARG A 208 24.30 -20.17 -11.36
N GLY A 209 25.09 -20.23 -12.40
CA GLY A 209 24.84 -21.15 -13.52
C GLY A 209 23.54 -20.79 -14.25
N GLY A 210 22.66 -21.76 -14.43
CA GLY A 210 21.32 -21.58 -15.02
C GLY A 210 20.21 -21.26 -14.00
N THR A 211 20.56 -21.13 -12.73
CA THR A 211 19.60 -20.86 -11.64
C THR A 211 19.69 -19.44 -11.17
N VAL A 212 18.56 -18.75 -11.09
CA VAL A 212 18.40 -17.40 -10.56
C VAL A 212 17.53 -17.46 -9.32
N LEU A 213 18.03 -16.90 -8.22
CA LEU A 213 17.25 -16.72 -6.98
C LEU A 213 16.50 -15.41 -7.06
N LEU A 214 15.18 -15.48 -7.08
CA LEU A 214 14.30 -14.31 -7.05
C LEU A 214 13.81 -14.07 -5.62
N SER A 215 13.76 -12.80 -5.19
CA SER A 215 13.15 -12.41 -3.93
C SER A 215 11.76 -11.85 -4.16
N THR A 216 10.76 -12.38 -3.46
CA THR A 216 9.40 -11.85 -3.47
C THR A 216 8.81 -12.03 -2.08
N GLY A 217 8.38 -10.93 -1.44
CA GLY A 217 7.81 -10.95 -0.10
C GLY A 217 8.73 -11.56 0.97
N GLY A 218 10.05 -11.28 0.90
CA GLY A 218 11.05 -11.81 1.85
C GLY A 218 11.51 -13.26 1.57
N ARG A 219 10.99 -13.91 0.54
CA ARG A 219 11.33 -15.29 0.17
C ARG A 219 12.30 -15.36 -1.00
N LYS A 220 13.16 -16.37 -1.00
CA LYS A 220 14.11 -16.64 -2.08
C LYS A 220 13.62 -17.85 -2.88
N LEU A 221 13.18 -17.62 -4.12
CA LEU A 221 12.67 -18.64 -5.03
C LEU A 221 13.72 -18.94 -6.12
N PRO A 222 14.25 -20.16 -6.20
CA PRO A 222 15.14 -20.53 -7.29
C PRO A 222 14.34 -20.75 -8.58
N VAL A 223 14.70 -20.05 -9.63
CA VAL A 223 14.23 -20.29 -10.99
C VAL A 223 15.39 -20.88 -11.79
N THR A 224 15.26 -22.14 -12.15
CA THR A 224 16.30 -22.84 -12.91
C THR A 224 15.89 -22.97 -14.38
N LEU A 225 16.77 -22.48 -15.26
CA LEU A 225 16.67 -22.79 -16.69
C LEU A 225 17.25 -24.18 -16.93
N SER A 226 16.37 -25.14 -17.13
CA SER A 226 16.81 -26.48 -17.55
C SER A 226 17.11 -26.48 -19.04
N LEU A 227 18.39 -26.61 -19.40
CA LEU A 227 18.86 -26.72 -20.78
C LEU A 227 18.91 -28.21 -21.26
N LYS A 228 18.18 -29.11 -20.63
CA LYS A 228 18.03 -30.46 -21.14
C LYS A 228 17.44 -30.38 -22.55
N LEU A 229 18.17 -30.86 -23.51
CA LEU A 229 17.82 -30.92 -24.94
C LEU A 229 17.99 -29.62 -25.76
N ASN A 230 19.02 -28.82 -25.51
CA ASN A 230 19.41 -27.69 -26.37
C ASN A 230 18.43 -26.51 -26.48
N LYS A 231 17.25 -26.51 -25.82
CA LYS A 231 16.31 -25.41 -25.82
C LYS A 231 15.61 -25.29 -24.47
N PRO A 232 15.63 -24.12 -23.80
CA PRO A 232 14.82 -23.88 -22.61
C PRO A 232 13.35 -24.01 -23.01
N ARG A 233 12.58 -24.78 -22.25
CA ARG A 233 11.14 -24.91 -22.43
C ARG A 233 10.42 -24.50 -21.17
N PHE A 234 9.57 -23.49 -21.26
CA PHE A 234 8.69 -23.04 -20.20
C PHE A 234 7.32 -23.69 -20.41
N SER A 235 6.87 -24.47 -19.44
CA SER A 235 5.50 -24.95 -19.40
C SER A 235 4.53 -23.81 -19.11
N HIS A 236 3.25 -24.01 -19.38
CA HIS A 236 2.20 -23.07 -19.01
C HIS A 236 2.20 -22.82 -17.50
N GLU A 237 2.39 -23.85 -16.72
CA GLU A 237 2.48 -23.78 -15.28
C GLU A 237 3.67 -22.92 -14.80
N ASN A 238 4.85 -23.14 -15.34
CA ASN A 238 6.01 -22.30 -15.00
C ASN A 238 5.79 -20.81 -15.33
N LEU A 239 5.11 -20.52 -16.43
CA LEU A 239 4.75 -19.15 -16.78
C LEU A 239 3.71 -18.55 -15.83
N ARG A 240 2.72 -19.34 -15.40
CA ARG A 240 1.75 -18.92 -14.40
C ARG A 240 2.41 -18.60 -13.05
N ARG A 241 3.32 -19.47 -12.60
CA ARG A 241 4.11 -19.22 -11.39
C ARG A 241 4.93 -17.94 -11.48
N LEU A 242 5.58 -17.71 -12.61
CA LEU A 242 6.30 -16.47 -12.86
C LEU A 242 5.37 -15.25 -12.89
N GLN A 243 4.16 -15.41 -13.42
CA GLN A 243 3.13 -14.37 -13.38
C GLN A 243 2.79 -13.97 -11.96
N VAL A 244 2.51 -14.94 -11.09
CA VAL A 244 2.20 -14.73 -9.66
C VAL A 244 3.38 -14.11 -8.92
N ILE A 245 4.59 -14.63 -9.13
CA ILE A 245 5.82 -14.11 -8.50
C ILE A 245 6.07 -12.64 -8.86
N LYS A 246 5.83 -12.29 -10.11
CA LYS A 246 6.08 -10.95 -10.63
C LYS A 246 4.93 -9.98 -10.35
N GLY A 247 3.74 -10.49 -10.00
CA GLY A 247 2.51 -9.70 -9.90
C GLY A 247 2.10 -9.10 -11.25
N ASP A 248 2.33 -9.85 -12.34
CA ASP A 248 2.02 -9.39 -13.69
C ASP A 248 0.58 -9.74 -14.09
N SER A 249 -0.07 -8.82 -14.81
CA SER A 249 -1.33 -9.09 -15.48
C SER A 249 -1.17 -10.16 -16.59
N ASP A 250 -2.27 -10.76 -17.03
CA ASP A 250 -2.28 -11.66 -18.19
C ASP A 250 -1.61 -11.05 -19.43
N ARG A 251 -1.77 -9.74 -19.61
CA ARG A 251 -1.08 -9.02 -20.69
C ARG A 251 0.43 -8.97 -20.46
N GLY A 252 0.86 -8.84 -19.21
CA GLY A 252 2.28 -8.83 -18.82
C GLY A 252 2.93 -10.17 -19.08
N ILE A 253 2.33 -11.27 -18.61
CA ILE A 253 2.88 -12.63 -18.81
C ILE A 253 2.84 -13.06 -20.28
N LYS A 254 1.81 -12.66 -21.05
CA LYS A 254 1.76 -12.88 -22.51
C LYS A 254 2.93 -12.20 -23.22
N LYS A 255 3.25 -10.95 -22.85
CA LYS A 255 4.43 -10.23 -23.38
C LYS A 255 5.73 -10.91 -22.97
N PHE A 256 5.81 -11.41 -21.75
CA PHE A 256 6.96 -12.16 -21.26
C PHE A 256 7.14 -13.47 -22.03
N ALA A 257 6.08 -14.26 -22.19
CA ALA A 257 6.11 -15.49 -23.00
C ALA A 257 6.53 -15.21 -24.45
N GLN A 258 6.06 -14.11 -25.03
CA GLN A 258 6.48 -13.63 -26.34
C GLN A 258 7.99 -13.31 -26.38
N ALA A 259 8.51 -12.60 -25.37
CA ALA A 259 9.93 -12.30 -25.25
C ALA A 259 10.78 -13.56 -25.11
N ILE A 260 10.32 -14.56 -24.33
CA ILE A 260 10.96 -15.88 -24.22
C ILE A 260 11.00 -16.61 -25.57
N ARG A 261 9.85 -16.70 -26.25
CA ARG A 261 9.77 -17.34 -27.59
C ARG A 261 10.68 -16.64 -28.58
N HIS A 262 10.80 -15.34 -28.48
CA HIS A 262 11.62 -14.55 -29.37
C HIS A 262 13.11 -14.73 -29.09
N THR A 263 13.49 -14.82 -27.82
CA THR A 263 14.89 -14.92 -27.39
C THR A 263 15.44 -16.36 -27.56
N PHE A 264 14.63 -17.36 -27.22
CA PHE A 264 15.07 -18.76 -27.16
C PHE A 264 14.43 -19.66 -28.24
N GLY A 265 13.58 -19.10 -29.09
CA GLY A 265 12.87 -19.77 -30.18
C GLY A 265 11.44 -20.17 -29.84
N ARG A 266 10.63 -20.44 -30.89
CA ARG A 266 9.18 -20.69 -30.74
C ARG A 266 8.84 -21.86 -29.82
N THR A 267 9.70 -22.84 -29.69
CA THR A 267 9.52 -24.05 -28.87
C THR A 267 9.93 -23.85 -27.39
N SER A 268 10.46 -22.69 -27.03
CA SER A 268 10.88 -22.39 -25.64
C SER A 268 9.72 -22.17 -24.67
N VAL A 269 8.53 -21.92 -25.18
CA VAL A 269 7.28 -21.85 -24.43
C VAL A 269 6.34 -22.87 -25.04
N GLU A 270 5.61 -23.58 -24.21
CA GLU A 270 4.57 -24.50 -24.69
C GLU A 270 3.61 -23.78 -25.65
N PRO A 271 3.15 -24.46 -26.74
CA PRO A 271 2.19 -23.86 -27.65
C PRO A 271 0.88 -23.56 -26.91
N HIS A 272 0.07 -22.66 -27.46
CA HIS A 272 -1.27 -22.35 -26.95
C HIS A 272 -1.31 -21.75 -25.54
N PHE A 273 -0.23 -21.13 -25.04
CA PHE A 273 -0.24 -20.48 -23.73
C PHE A 273 -1.34 -19.40 -23.59
N ARG A 274 -1.63 -18.66 -24.66
CA ARG A 274 -2.71 -17.68 -24.67
C ARG A 274 -4.07 -18.34 -24.51
N GLU A 275 -4.27 -19.39 -25.25
CA GLU A 275 -5.49 -20.22 -25.24
C GLU A 275 -5.70 -20.83 -23.85
N SER A 276 -4.64 -21.38 -23.25
CA SER A 276 -4.66 -21.91 -21.89
C SER A 276 -5.07 -20.87 -20.82
N LEU A 277 -4.68 -19.59 -20.98
CA LEU A 277 -5.14 -18.53 -20.08
C LEU A 277 -6.63 -18.22 -20.30
N ILE A 278 -7.08 -18.23 -21.53
CA ILE A 278 -8.50 -17.99 -21.85
C ILE A 278 -9.35 -19.14 -21.34
N GLU A 279 -8.95 -20.38 -21.56
CA GLU A 279 -9.65 -21.58 -21.09
C GLU A 279 -9.76 -21.59 -19.57
N ARG A 280 -8.67 -21.29 -18.86
CA ARG A 280 -8.67 -21.18 -17.40
C ARG A 280 -9.66 -20.11 -16.90
N ASN A 281 -9.65 -18.93 -17.52
CA ASN A 281 -10.60 -17.88 -17.13
C ASN A 281 -12.04 -18.30 -17.41
N LYS A 282 -12.30 -18.97 -18.56
CA LYS A 282 -13.61 -19.51 -18.90
C LYS A 282 -14.08 -20.61 -17.94
N SER A 283 -13.17 -21.48 -17.48
CA SER A 283 -13.53 -22.52 -16.51
C SER A 283 -14.02 -21.97 -15.17
N LEU A 284 -13.68 -20.73 -14.84
CA LEU A 284 -14.12 -20.04 -13.62
C LEU A 284 -15.28 -19.07 -13.85
N GLU A 285 -15.65 -18.80 -15.10
CA GLU A 285 -16.68 -17.79 -15.43
C GLU A 285 -18.04 -18.12 -14.79
N HIS A 286 -18.40 -19.40 -14.71
CA HIS A 286 -19.65 -19.86 -14.13
C HIS A 286 -19.70 -19.73 -12.60
N LEU A 287 -18.57 -19.52 -11.95
CA LEU A 287 -18.48 -19.33 -10.49
C LEU A 287 -18.70 -17.87 -10.06
N PHE A 288 -18.86 -16.94 -10.99
CA PHE A 288 -19.03 -15.53 -10.70
C PHE A 288 -20.16 -14.92 -11.49
N GLU A 289 -20.84 -13.99 -10.85
CA GLU A 289 -21.90 -13.21 -11.48
C GLU A 289 -21.79 -11.72 -11.18
N ILE A 290 -22.43 -10.90 -12.02
CA ILE A 290 -22.58 -9.46 -11.81
C ILE A 290 -23.88 -9.23 -11.08
N LYS A 291 -23.84 -8.56 -9.93
CA LYS A 291 -25.02 -8.07 -9.21
C LYS A 291 -25.00 -6.56 -9.11
N ASN A 292 -26.18 -5.96 -9.14
CA ASN A 292 -26.36 -4.55 -8.81
C ASN A 292 -26.66 -4.44 -7.31
N PHE A 293 -25.79 -3.73 -6.60
CA PHE A 293 -25.88 -3.53 -5.16
C PHE A 293 -26.51 -2.19 -4.83
N GLU A 294 -27.43 -2.19 -3.89
CA GLU A 294 -27.99 -0.97 -3.31
C GLU A 294 -27.15 -0.54 -2.10
N MET A 295 -26.25 0.39 -2.33
CA MET A 295 -25.27 0.82 -1.33
C MET A 295 -25.66 2.15 -0.70
N LYS A 296 -25.27 2.32 0.57
CA LYS A 296 -25.50 3.55 1.34
C LYS A 296 -24.20 4.29 1.63
N LYS A 297 -24.17 5.61 1.47
CA LYS A 297 -23.06 6.47 1.85
C LYS A 297 -23.53 7.73 2.59
N LYS A 298 -22.72 8.18 3.54
CA LYS A 298 -22.95 9.52 4.13
C LYS A 298 -22.52 10.57 3.10
N PRO A 299 -23.32 11.64 2.92
CA PRO A 299 -22.90 12.75 2.08
C PRO A 299 -21.59 13.35 2.61
N ALA A 300 -20.72 13.76 1.70
CA ALA A 300 -19.45 14.37 2.05
C ALA A 300 -19.74 15.73 2.70
N LYS A 301 -19.25 15.96 3.92
CA LYS A 301 -19.26 17.31 4.51
C LYS A 301 -18.35 18.21 3.68
N LYS A 302 -18.93 19.19 2.98
CA LYS A 302 -18.13 20.23 2.32
C LYS A 302 -17.38 21.02 3.41
N LYS A 303 -16.07 21.19 3.22
CA LYS A 303 -15.31 22.15 4.01
C LYS A 303 -15.81 23.55 3.65
N LYS A 304 -16.05 24.38 4.66
CA LYS A 304 -16.50 25.78 4.53
C LYS A 304 -15.63 26.67 3.61
N ASP A 305 -14.43 26.22 3.27
CA ASP A 305 -13.42 27.03 2.61
C ASP A 305 -13.43 26.93 1.06
N ASP A 306 -14.28 26.08 0.48
CA ASP A 306 -14.27 25.86 -0.99
C ASP A 306 -15.40 26.58 -1.74
N CYS A 307 -16.27 27.32 -1.05
CA CYS A 307 -17.33 28.10 -1.67
C CYS A 307 -16.97 29.59 -1.66
N GLY A 308 -16.52 30.12 -2.77
CA GLY A 308 -16.23 31.54 -2.97
C GLY A 308 -17.48 32.43 -3.07
N CYS A 309 -18.62 32.02 -2.50
CA CYS A 309 -19.85 32.80 -2.48
C CYS A 309 -20.23 33.15 -1.03
N ASP A 310 -20.64 34.41 -0.82
CA ASP A 310 -21.17 34.96 0.43
C ASP A 310 -22.55 34.39 0.82
N CYS A 311 -22.97 33.27 0.29
CA CYS A 311 -24.23 32.66 0.62
C CYS A 311 -24.13 31.90 1.94
N LYS A 312 -25.00 32.21 2.87
CA LYS A 312 -25.25 31.43 4.11
C LYS A 312 -25.93 30.09 3.78
N CYS A 313 -25.33 29.30 2.91
CA CYS A 313 -25.86 28.00 2.51
C CYS A 313 -25.41 26.96 3.53
N ASP A 314 -26.22 26.73 4.57
CA ASP A 314 -26.10 25.56 5.45
C ASP A 314 -26.62 24.27 4.80
N LYS A 315 -27.03 24.32 3.54
CA LYS A 315 -27.52 23.15 2.80
C LYS A 315 -26.51 22.78 1.71
N GLU A 316 -26.00 21.57 1.80
CA GLU A 316 -25.22 20.91 0.75
C GLU A 316 -25.95 21.00 -0.58
N HIS A 317 -25.28 21.45 -1.64
CA HIS A 317 -25.77 21.27 -3.02
C HIS A 317 -25.70 19.79 -3.38
N LEU A 318 -26.64 19.01 -2.85
CA LEU A 318 -27.04 17.75 -3.46
C LEU A 318 -27.82 18.12 -4.73
N SER A 319 -27.57 17.44 -5.83
CA SER A 319 -28.47 17.54 -7.00
C SER A 319 -29.90 17.24 -6.49
N ASP A 320 -30.90 17.96 -6.98
CA ASP A 320 -32.29 17.88 -6.53
C ASP A 320 -32.89 16.46 -6.55
N ASP A 321 -32.22 15.50 -7.17
CA ASP A 321 -32.62 14.09 -7.29
C ASP A 321 -32.06 13.17 -6.20
N CYS A 322 -31.29 13.68 -5.20
CA CYS A 322 -30.70 12.87 -4.15
C CYS A 322 -31.62 12.77 -2.94
N VAL A 323 -32.30 11.64 -2.80
CA VAL A 323 -33.13 11.33 -1.63
C VAL A 323 -32.25 10.75 -0.53
N LEU A 324 -32.23 11.43 0.63
CA LEU A 324 -31.61 10.90 1.85
C LEU A 324 -32.64 10.07 2.62
N ASP A 325 -32.19 8.94 3.17
CA ASP A 325 -33.00 8.16 4.11
C ASP A 325 -33.13 8.89 5.48
N ASP A 326 -34.00 8.39 6.36
CA ASP A 326 -34.24 8.96 7.68
C ASP A 326 -32.98 9.08 8.56
N ASN A 327 -31.94 8.33 8.24
CA ASN A 327 -30.64 8.35 8.91
C ASN A 327 -29.61 9.26 8.21
N GLY A 328 -30.03 9.99 7.18
CA GLY A 328 -29.19 10.92 6.43
C GLY A 328 -28.18 10.25 5.51
N TYR A 329 -28.46 9.04 5.05
CA TYR A 329 -27.64 8.35 4.04
C TYR A 329 -28.23 8.53 2.65
N LEU A 330 -27.34 8.64 1.67
CA LEU A 330 -27.66 8.57 0.25
C LEU A 330 -27.57 7.12 -0.20
N THR A 331 -28.68 6.62 -0.76
CA THR A 331 -28.72 5.32 -1.43
C THR A 331 -28.34 5.45 -2.90
N TYR A 332 -27.54 4.53 -3.42
CA TYR A 332 -27.13 4.49 -4.82
C TYR A 332 -26.86 3.05 -5.25
N THR A 333 -27.06 2.79 -6.54
CA THR A 333 -26.81 1.47 -7.13
C THR A 333 -25.44 1.43 -7.78
N VAL A 334 -24.71 0.33 -7.58
CA VAL A 334 -23.41 0.10 -8.21
C VAL A 334 -23.26 -1.37 -8.61
N PRO A 335 -22.77 -1.68 -9.82
CA PRO A 335 -22.47 -3.05 -10.19
C PRO A 335 -21.25 -3.56 -9.43
N GLY A 336 -21.38 -4.75 -8.89
CA GLY A 336 -20.31 -5.52 -8.26
C GLY A 336 -20.23 -6.93 -8.83
N VAL A 337 -19.23 -7.67 -8.41
CA VAL A 337 -19.04 -9.08 -8.79
C VAL A 337 -19.01 -9.92 -7.54
N VAL A 338 -19.74 -11.03 -7.55
CA VAL A 338 -19.77 -12.00 -6.45
C VAL A 338 -19.60 -13.42 -6.97
N ALA A 339 -19.11 -14.29 -6.12
CA ALA A 339 -19.18 -15.73 -6.38
C ALA A 339 -20.67 -16.15 -6.38
N SER A 340 -21.09 -16.85 -7.43
CA SER A 340 -22.44 -17.39 -7.57
C SER A 340 -22.67 -18.60 -6.66
N ASP A 341 -21.61 -19.33 -6.34
CA ASP A 341 -21.57 -20.47 -5.44
C ASP A 341 -20.20 -20.47 -4.74
N LEU A 342 -20.22 -20.17 -3.44
CA LEU A 342 -19.02 -20.04 -2.64
C LEU A 342 -18.37 -21.38 -2.37
N ASP A 343 -19.15 -22.43 -2.10
CA ASP A 343 -18.65 -23.78 -1.84
C ASP A 343 -18.00 -24.36 -3.08
N ALA A 344 -18.61 -24.15 -4.24
CA ALA A 344 -18.02 -24.54 -5.52
C ALA A 344 -16.70 -23.79 -5.78
N LEU A 345 -16.61 -22.49 -5.43
CA LEU A 345 -15.38 -21.72 -5.56
C LEU A 345 -14.28 -22.25 -4.62
N ILE A 346 -14.62 -22.52 -3.36
CA ILE A 346 -13.66 -23.08 -2.37
C ILE A 346 -13.20 -24.45 -2.85
N LYS A 347 -14.10 -25.30 -3.31
CA LYS A 347 -13.80 -26.63 -3.85
C LYS A 347 -12.84 -26.55 -5.04
N GLU A 348 -13.09 -25.67 -6.00
CA GLU A 348 -12.20 -25.44 -7.15
C GLU A 348 -10.79 -25.07 -6.70
N VAL A 349 -10.67 -24.25 -5.64
CA VAL A 349 -9.37 -23.88 -5.05
C VAL A 349 -8.67 -25.08 -4.42
N VAL A 350 -9.41 -25.89 -3.65
CA VAL A 350 -8.90 -27.10 -2.98
C VAL A 350 -8.39 -28.09 -4.03
N ASP A 351 -9.19 -28.35 -5.05
CA ASP A 351 -8.87 -29.27 -6.14
C ASP A 351 -7.64 -28.79 -6.94
N ALA A 352 -7.65 -27.51 -7.36
CA ALA A 352 -6.57 -26.94 -8.14
C ALA A 352 -5.22 -26.88 -7.39
N ARG A 353 -5.27 -26.74 -6.07
CA ARG A 353 -4.09 -26.78 -5.20
C ARG A 353 -3.71 -28.19 -4.73
N ASN A 354 -4.51 -29.18 -5.07
CA ASN A 354 -4.34 -30.56 -4.65
C ASN A 354 -4.22 -30.69 -3.13
N LEU A 355 -5.16 -30.05 -2.40
CA LEU A 355 -5.27 -30.12 -0.96
C LEU A 355 -6.24 -31.24 -0.56
N ASP A 356 -6.04 -31.83 0.62
CA ASP A 356 -7.02 -32.73 1.20
C ASP A 356 -8.15 -31.92 1.82
N PRO A 357 -9.42 -32.11 1.41
CA PRO A 357 -10.56 -31.37 1.97
C PRO A 357 -10.69 -31.52 3.50
N GLY A 358 -10.28 -32.65 4.10
CA GLY A 358 -10.30 -32.89 5.54
C GLY A 358 -9.28 -32.04 6.31
N ASP A 359 -8.19 -31.66 5.65
CA ASP A 359 -7.08 -30.91 6.25
C ASP A 359 -7.11 -29.43 5.92
N VAL A 360 -8.18 -28.94 5.33
CA VAL A 360 -8.30 -27.54 4.91
C VAL A 360 -8.89 -26.68 6.03
N GLN A 361 -8.27 -25.52 6.25
CA GLN A 361 -8.84 -24.40 7.00
C GLN A 361 -9.15 -23.25 6.06
N VAL A 362 -10.40 -22.79 6.09
CA VAL A 362 -10.83 -21.59 5.37
C VAL A 362 -10.88 -20.42 6.33
N ILE A 363 -10.20 -19.33 6.01
CA ILE A 363 -10.23 -18.09 6.78
C ILE A 363 -10.81 -17.01 5.87
N CYS A 364 -11.93 -16.44 6.29
CA CYS A 364 -12.56 -15.32 5.62
C CYS A 364 -11.86 -14.01 5.95
N GLY A 365 -11.99 -13.01 5.09
CA GLY A 365 -11.58 -11.66 5.37
C GLY A 365 -12.42 -10.66 4.60
N LEU A 366 -12.76 -9.58 5.30
CA LEU A 366 -13.47 -8.45 4.74
C LEU A 366 -12.58 -7.22 4.86
N ASP A 367 -12.53 -6.44 3.80
CA ASP A 367 -11.66 -5.28 3.80
C ASP A 367 -12.16 -4.20 2.84
N ASN A 368 -12.14 -2.96 3.31
CA ASN A 368 -12.55 -1.80 2.54
C ASN A 368 -11.38 -0.82 2.37
N GLY A 369 -10.70 -0.93 1.25
CA GLY A 369 -9.61 -0.01 0.94
C GLY A 369 -9.61 0.46 -0.50
N GLN A 370 -9.07 1.67 -0.72
CA GLN A 370 -8.89 2.26 -2.04
C GLN A 370 -10.16 2.26 -2.91
N LYS A 371 -11.33 2.47 -2.31
CA LYS A 371 -12.65 2.50 -2.96
C LYS A 371 -13.19 1.14 -3.41
N PHE A 372 -12.70 0.04 -2.92
CA PHE A 372 -13.30 -1.27 -3.10
C PHE A 372 -13.67 -1.87 -1.75
N ASN A 373 -14.89 -2.36 -1.63
CA ASN A 373 -15.26 -3.27 -0.56
C ASN A 373 -15.14 -4.71 -1.09
N LYS A 374 -14.48 -5.59 -0.34
CA LYS A 374 -14.10 -6.92 -0.79
C LYS A 374 -14.33 -7.95 0.30
N ILE A 375 -14.78 -9.11 -0.15
CA ILE A 375 -14.81 -10.34 0.67
C ILE A 375 -13.95 -11.37 -0.05
N GLY A 376 -13.10 -12.04 0.69
CA GLY A 376 -12.25 -13.08 0.14
C GLY A 376 -11.91 -14.16 1.17
N PHE A 377 -11.25 -15.19 0.72
CA PHE A 377 -10.91 -16.36 1.52
C PHE A 377 -9.45 -16.75 1.32
N ILE A 378 -8.85 -17.23 2.40
CA ILE A 378 -7.55 -17.91 2.37
C ILE A 378 -7.81 -19.37 2.70
N VAL A 379 -7.43 -20.26 1.80
CA VAL A 379 -7.56 -21.71 1.97
C VAL A 379 -6.18 -22.26 2.34
N LYS A 380 -6.07 -22.80 3.55
CA LYS A 380 -4.82 -23.30 4.14
C LYS A 380 -4.91 -24.79 4.44
N ASN A 381 -3.76 -25.48 4.42
CA ASN A 381 -3.65 -26.84 4.91
C ASN A 381 -3.27 -26.81 6.40
N LYS A 382 -4.06 -27.46 7.27
CA LYS A 382 -3.84 -27.54 8.73
C LYS A 382 -2.53 -28.27 9.09
N GLU A 383 -2.16 -29.32 8.33
CA GLU A 383 -0.95 -30.10 8.59
C GLU A 383 0.36 -29.40 8.20
N GLN A 384 0.34 -28.14 7.84
CA GLN A 384 1.57 -27.41 7.53
C GLN A 384 2.40 -27.16 8.79
N SER A 385 3.13 -28.19 9.22
CA SER A 385 4.18 -28.05 10.23
C SER A 385 5.12 -26.89 9.91
N LEU A 386 5.19 -25.93 10.81
CA LEU A 386 5.89 -24.64 10.67
C LEU A 386 7.33 -24.71 11.17
N SER A 387 7.91 -25.90 11.37
CA SER A 387 9.32 -26.04 11.77
C SER A 387 10.24 -25.29 10.80
N ASP A 388 11.31 -24.69 11.29
CA ASP A 388 12.31 -23.95 10.47
C ASP A 388 12.91 -24.78 9.33
N THR A 389 12.97 -26.11 9.49
CA THR A 389 13.29 -27.05 8.42
C THR A 389 12.24 -27.05 7.29
N GLY A 390 11.00 -26.69 7.57
CA GLY A 390 9.94 -26.52 6.56
C GLY A 390 10.14 -25.35 5.63
N ARG A 391 10.87 -24.29 6.02
CA ARG A 391 11.14 -23.12 5.14
C ARG A 391 12.04 -23.47 3.96
N GLN A 392 12.98 -24.37 4.14
CA GLN A 392 13.87 -24.81 3.06
C GLN A 392 13.21 -25.86 2.16
N LYS A 393 12.47 -26.80 2.75
CA LYS A 393 11.61 -27.74 2.01
C LYS A 393 10.51 -27.04 1.20
N ARG A 394 9.93 -25.94 1.71
CA ARG A 394 8.90 -25.16 1.00
C ARG A 394 9.39 -24.54 -0.31
N SER A 395 10.63 -24.07 -0.38
CA SER A 395 11.16 -23.55 -1.63
C SER A 395 11.27 -24.66 -2.70
N ASP A 396 11.61 -25.88 -2.30
CA ASP A 396 11.74 -27.03 -3.20
C ASP A 396 10.36 -27.60 -3.59
N GLU A 397 9.38 -27.57 -2.69
CA GLU A 397 8.02 -28.06 -2.93
C GLU A 397 7.15 -27.09 -3.76
N LEU A 398 7.36 -25.76 -3.66
CA LEU A 398 6.77 -24.78 -4.56
C LEU A 398 7.10 -25.08 -6.02
N PHE A 399 8.29 -25.67 -6.29
CA PHE A 399 8.69 -26.12 -7.63
C PHE A 399 8.09 -27.48 -8.02
N LYS A 400 7.60 -28.24 -7.06
CA LYS A 400 6.94 -29.56 -7.29
C LYS A 400 5.44 -29.48 -7.50
N GLY A 401 4.84 -28.29 -7.56
CA GLY A 401 3.43 -28.10 -7.83
C GLY A 401 2.53 -27.88 -6.61
N LYS A 402 3.07 -27.95 -5.40
CA LYS A 402 2.26 -27.70 -4.18
C LYS A 402 2.39 -26.25 -3.72
N PHE A 403 1.32 -25.49 -3.89
CA PHE A 403 1.22 -24.13 -3.31
C PHE A 403 1.03 -24.24 -1.81
N LYS A 404 2.08 -23.94 -1.02
CA LYS A 404 2.03 -23.93 0.46
C LYS A 404 2.36 -22.54 0.97
N ASP A 405 1.59 -21.52 0.62
CA ASP A 405 1.90 -20.14 1.03
C ASP A 405 0.70 -19.42 1.62
N SER A 406 0.88 -18.84 2.80
CA SER A 406 -0.10 -18.04 3.54
C SER A 406 -0.01 -16.54 3.23
N GLY A 407 0.43 -16.14 2.05
CA GLY A 407 0.53 -14.74 1.66
C GLY A 407 -0.66 -14.26 0.83
N VAL A 408 -0.64 -12.98 0.42
CA VAL A 408 -1.62 -12.35 -0.48
C VAL A 408 -1.92 -13.19 -1.72
N LYS A 409 -0.98 -14.01 -2.15
CA LYS A 409 -1.06 -14.88 -3.32
C LYS A 409 -1.93 -16.12 -3.12
N MET A 410 -2.34 -16.38 -1.89
CA MET A 410 -3.24 -17.47 -1.54
C MET A 410 -4.68 -17.00 -1.35
N LEU A 411 -4.90 -15.70 -1.44
CA LEU A 411 -6.19 -15.10 -1.20
C LEU A 411 -7.06 -15.16 -2.45
N ILE A 412 -8.25 -15.70 -2.29
CA ILE A 412 -9.26 -15.85 -3.32
C ILE A 412 -10.34 -14.81 -3.07
N LEU A 413 -10.62 -14.00 -4.08
CA LEU A 413 -11.65 -12.98 -4.02
C LEU A 413 -13.02 -13.61 -4.29
N ALA A 414 -13.96 -13.48 -3.35
CA ALA A 414 -15.33 -13.96 -3.50
C ALA A 414 -16.31 -12.84 -3.89
N ALA A 415 -16.09 -11.62 -3.39
CA ALA A 415 -16.89 -10.46 -3.78
C ALA A 415 -16.03 -9.21 -3.92
N ALA A 416 -16.40 -8.34 -4.86
CA ALA A 416 -15.76 -7.05 -5.07
C ALA A 416 -16.78 -6.00 -5.54
N VAL A 417 -16.99 -4.97 -4.73
CA VAL A 417 -17.90 -3.87 -5.03
C VAL A 417 -17.12 -2.55 -5.03
N PRO A 418 -17.00 -1.89 -6.18
CA PRO A 418 -16.28 -0.62 -6.29
C PRO A 418 -17.07 0.55 -5.68
N SER A 419 -16.36 1.56 -5.22
CA SER A 419 -16.94 2.80 -4.65
C SER A 419 -17.91 2.58 -3.49
N CYS A 420 -17.78 1.48 -2.77
CA CYS A 420 -18.63 1.08 -1.67
C CYS A 420 -17.99 1.50 -0.33
N PRO A 421 -18.60 2.40 0.45
CA PRO A 421 -18.15 2.74 1.79
C PRO A 421 -18.34 1.59 2.78
N GLU A 422 -17.47 1.54 3.76
CA GLU A 422 -17.56 0.61 4.86
C GLU A 422 -18.65 1.06 5.87
N ASN A 423 -19.74 0.33 5.89
CA ASN A 423 -20.81 0.46 6.89
C ASN A 423 -21.60 -0.84 6.98
N HIS A 424 -22.37 -0.99 8.04
CA HIS A 424 -23.12 -2.21 8.34
C HIS A 424 -24.08 -2.65 7.22
N HIS A 425 -24.84 -1.70 6.67
CA HIS A 425 -25.78 -2.00 5.57
C HIS A 425 -25.04 -2.59 4.36
N ASN A 426 -23.96 -1.95 3.94
CA ASN A 426 -23.20 -2.38 2.77
C ASN A 426 -22.52 -3.73 2.97
N GLN A 427 -22.07 -4.03 4.20
CA GLN A 427 -21.52 -5.36 4.51
C GLN A 427 -22.62 -6.43 4.45
N LYS A 428 -23.81 -6.13 5.01
CA LYS A 428 -24.95 -7.03 4.95
C LYS A 428 -25.34 -7.33 3.49
N GLU A 429 -25.49 -6.31 2.67
CA GLU A 429 -25.81 -6.46 1.24
C GLU A 429 -24.81 -7.37 0.50
N MET A 430 -23.52 -7.27 0.84
CA MET A 430 -22.49 -8.12 0.23
C MET A 430 -22.56 -9.56 0.71
N LEU A 431 -22.83 -9.79 2.00
CA LEU A 431 -23.00 -11.14 2.56
C LEU A 431 -24.27 -11.79 1.99
N ASP A 432 -25.38 -11.07 1.97
CA ASP A 432 -26.64 -11.53 1.39
C ASP A 432 -26.46 -11.91 -0.10
N ALA A 433 -25.68 -11.11 -0.85
CA ALA A 433 -25.40 -11.39 -2.25
C ALA A 433 -24.56 -12.66 -2.46
N LEU A 434 -23.72 -13.04 -1.49
CA LEU A 434 -22.98 -14.30 -1.48
C LEU A 434 -23.82 -15.49 -0.98
N GLY A 435 -25.08 -15.28 -0.57
CA GLY A 435 -25.92 -16.30 0.03
C GLY A 435 -25.52 -16.66 1.46
N ILE A 436 -24.81 -15.75 2.14
CA ILE A 436 -24.34 -15.96 3.52
C ILE A 436 -25.24 -15.18 4.46
N GLU A 437 -26.02 -15.89 5.31
CA GLU A 437 -26.88 -15.26 6.33
C GLU A 437 -26.06 -14.58 7.41
N GLY A 438 -24.87 -15.10 7.69
CA GLY A 438 -23.89 -14.55 8.63
C GLY A 438 -22.56 -15.28 8.54
N LEU A 439 -21.47 -14.66 9.01
CA LEU A 439 -20.13 -15.24 8.97
C LEU A 439 -19.99 -16.31 10.08
N GLU A 440 -19.79 -17.55 9.67
CA GLU A 440 -19.53 -18.69 10.55
C GLU A 440 -18.06 -19.14 10.53
N TRP A 441 -17.30 -18.73 9.54
CA TRP A 441 -15.87 -19.06 9.43
C TRP A 441 -15.01 -18.14 10.27
N GLY A 442 -13.87 -18.65 10.72
CA GLY A 442 -12.83 -17.81 11.28
C GLY A 442 -12.51 -16.65 10.33
N THR A 443 -12.67 -15.45 10.82
CA THR A 443 -12.66 -14.23 10.00
C THR A 443 -11.62 -13.23 10.51
N THR A 444 -10.78 -12.76 9.62
CA THR A 444 -9.76 -11.74 9.92
C THR A 444 -10.14 -10.40 9.31
N VAL A 445 -10.24 -9.39 10.15
CA VAL A 445 -10.66 -8.02 9.77
C VAL A 445 -9.98 -6.98 10.66
N ASP A 446 -9.99 -5.71 10.24
CA ASP A 446 -9.59 -4.63 11.15
C ASP A 446 -10.62 -4.41 12.28
N LEU A 447 -10.22 -3.70 13.34
CA LEU A 447 -11.11 -3.49 14.49
C LEU A 447 -12.38 -2.70 14.16
N LYS A 448 -12.34 -1.82 13.18
CA LYS A 448 -13.51 -1.04 12.75
C LYS A 448 -14.51 -1.95 12.04
N MET A 449 -14.02 -2.85 11.20
CA MET A 449 -14.85 -3.86 10.55
C MET A 449 -15.37 -4.88 11.57
N ALA A 450 -14.57 -5.29 12.54
CA ALA A 450 -15.01 -6.16 13.63
C ALA A 450 -16.18 -5.55 14.42
N LEU A 451 -16.12 -4.25 14.75
CA LEU A 451 -17.26 -3.54 15.35
C LEU A 451 -18.47 -3.49 14.41
N CYS A 452 -18.25 -3.31 13.12
CA CYS A 452 -19.32 -3.31 12.13
C CYS A 452 -20.03 -4.67 12.08
N LEU A 453 -19.27 -5.77 12.04
CA LEU A 453 -19.80 -7.13 11.98
C LEU A 453 -20.52 -7.56 13.25
N THR A 454 -20.08 -7.10 14.42
CA THR A 454 -20.78 -7.32 15.70
C THR A 454 -22.00 -6.39 15.91
N GLY A 455 -22.34 -5.54 14.94
CA GLY A 455 -23.44 -4.58 15.04
C GLY A 455 -23.14 -3.40 15.94
N LYS A 456 -21.92 -3.27 16.47
CA LYS A 456 -21.52 -2.13 17.32
C LYS A 456 -21.26 -0.89 16.47
N SER A 457 -21.66 0.28 16.97
CA SER A 457 -21.33 1.53 16.28
C SER A 457 -19.82 1.79 16.33
N SER A 458 -19.25 2.39 15.27
CA SER A 458 -17.85 2.79 15.23
C SER A 458 -17.67 4.23 15.77
N GLY A 459 -16.57 4.49 16.50
CA GLY A 459 -16.23 5.82 17.00
C GLY A 459 -15.53 5.79 18.36
N GLN A 460 -15.49 6.94 19.05
CA GLN A 460 -14.97 7.04 20.42
C GLN A 460 -16.00 6.50 21.43
N LEU A 461 -16.06 5.20 21.56
CA LEU A 461 -17.11 4.51 22.28
C LEU A 461 -16.66 4.09 23.68
N THR A 462 -17.62 4.07 24.64
CA THR A 462 -17.42 3.48 25.96
C THR A 462 -17.07 1.99 25.85
N TYR A 463 -17.79 1.26 25.00
CA TYR A 463 -17.58 -0.17 24.71
C TYR A 463 -16.94 -0.34 23.35
N GLY A 464 -15.63 -0.14 23.27
CA GLY A 464 -14.87 -0.17 22.02
C GLY A 464 -14.21 -1.52 21.68
N CYS A 465 -14.40 -2.56 22.53
CA CYS A 465 -13.93 -3.91 22.27
C CYS A 465 -15.04 -4.71 21.55
N PRO A 466 -14.74 -5.41 20.46
CA PRO A 466 -15.71 -6.29 19.82
C PRO A 466 -15.93 -7.62 20.57
N TYR A 467 -15.01 -8.03 21.45
CA TYR A 467 -14.93 -9.39 22.04
C TYR A 467 -15.51 -9.50 23.45
N CYS A 468 -15.66 -8.38 24.17
CA CYS A 468 -16.10 -8.42 25.57
C CYS A 468 -17.02 -7.26 25.94
N ASP A 469 -17.55 -7.32 27.15
CA ASP A 469 -18.45 -6.34 27.76
C ASP A 469 -17.72 -5.23 28.54
N MET A 470 -16.39 -5.20 28.52
CA MET A 470 -15.63 -4.22 29.28
C MET A 470 -15.76 -2.80 28.69
N ALA A 471 -16.08 -1.86 29.56
CA ALA A 471 -16.12 -0.44 29.24
C ALA A 471 -14.75 0.22 29.41
N LYS A 472 -14.49 1.31 28.67
CA LYS A 472 -13.36 2.18 28.98
C LYS A 472 -13.51 2.74 30.41
N PRO A 473 -12.42 2.92 31.14
CA PRO A 473 -11.02 2.95 30.70
C PRO A 473 -10.28 1.60 30.58
N TYR A 474 -10.95 0.45 30.60
CA TYR A 474 -10.36 -0.90 30.55
C TYR A 474 -9.47 -1.19 31.77
N ASP A 475 -9.98 -0.88 32.96
CA ASP A 475 -9.32 -1.21 34.22
C ASP A 475 -9.25 -2.74 34.42
N ASP A 476 -8.45 -3.19 35.40
CA ASP A 476 -8.38 -4.61 35.78
C ASP A 476 -9.67 -5.08 36.48
N LYS A 477 -10.74 -5.11 35.73
CA LYS A 477 -12.03 -5.65 36.15
C LYS A 477 -12.26 -6.98 35.44
N GLU A 478 -13.04 -7.82 36.09
CA GLU A 478 -13.59 -9.01 35.44
C GLU A 478 -14.42 -8.58 34.23
N TYR A 479 -14.30 -9.33 33.15
CA TYR A 479 -15.06 -9.14 31.92
C TYR A 479 -15.65 -10.46 31.46
N ASN A 480 -16.71 -10.39 30.67
CA ASN A 480 -17.28 -11.54 30.03
C ASN A 480 -17.01 -11.48 28.51
N LEU A 481 -16.56 -12.59 27.93
CA LEU A 481 -16.49 -12.74 26.49
C LEU A 481 -17.90 -12.75 25.90
N LEU A 482 -18.11 -11.96 24.87
CA LEU A 482 -19.40 -11.88 24.18
C LEU A 482 -19.66 -13.14 23.35
N THR A 483 -20.90 -13.63 23.46
CA THR A 483 -21.46 -14.68 22.61
C THR A 483 -22.37 -14.08 21.54
N LEU A 484 -22.77 -14.87 20.56
CA LEU A 484 -23.75 -14.44 19.56
C LEU A 484 -25.11 -14.12 20.23
N ALA A 485 -25.54 -14.90 21.24
CA ALA A 485 -26.75 -14.60 22.02
C ALA A 485 -26.66 -13.21 22.68
N ASN A 486 -25.52 -12.87 23.30
CA ASN A 486 -25.36 -11.54 23.89
C ASN A 486 -25.54 -10.41 22.89
N LEU A 487 -24.98 -10.54 21.67
CA LEU A 487 -25.14 -9.52 20.63
C LEU A 487 -26.60 -9.37 20.17
N VAL A 488 -27.32 -10.48 20.05
CA VAL A 488 -28.76 -10.49 19.69
C VAL A 488 -29.57 -9.81 20.79
N GLU A 489 -29.36 -10.15 22.05
CA GLU A 489 -30.07 -9.58 23.21
C GLU A 489 -29.81 -8.08 23.33
N LEU A 490 -28.53 -7.65 23.21
CA LEU A 490 -28.15 -6.24 23.27
C LEU A 490 -28.81 -5.42 22.17
N HIS A 491 -28.81 -5.94 20.94
CA HIS A 491 -29.48 -5.27 19.82
C HIS A 491 -31.00 -5.20 20.01
N ALA A 492 -31.63 -6.32 20.41
CA ALA A 492 -33.07 -6.34 20.67
C ALA A 492 -33.47 -5.35 21.78
N GLY A 493 -32.67 -5.27 22.85
CA GLY A 493 -32.84 -4.27 23.91
C GLY A 493 -32.74 -2.82 23.40
N TYR A 494 -31.75 -2.54 22.54
CA TYR A 494 -31.58 -1.22 21.92
C TYR A 494 -32.80 -0.82 21.05
N VAL A 495 -33.29 -1.75 20.24
CA VAL A 495 -34.49 -1.54 19.42
C VAL A 495 -35.72 -1.30 20.29
N SER A 496 -35.94 -2.10 21.32
CA SER A 496 -37.04 -1.97 22.27
C SER A 496 -37.00 -0.65 23.06
N ALA A 497 -35.82 -0.09 23.30
CA ALA A 497 -35.63 1.25 23.88
C ALA A 497 -35.84 2.40 22.86
N GLY A 498 -36.31 2.11 21.67
CA GLY A 498 -36.64 3.08 20.63
C GLY A 498 -35.42 3.57 19.84
N SER A 499 -34.33 2.83 19.80
CA SER A 499 -33.11 3.08 18.99
C SER A 499 -32.49 4.47 19.15
N LYS A 500 -32.61 5.05 20.37
CA LYS A 500 -32.12 6.41 20.66
C LYS A 500 -30.61 6.43 20.84
N LYS A 501 -29.92 7.30 20.13
CA LYS A 501 -28.45 7.44 20.18
C LYS A 501 -27.91 7.60 21.62
N LYS A 502 -28.61 8.32 22.50
CA LYS A 502 -28.22 8.52 23.90
C LYS A 502 -28.27 7.25 24.74
N GLU A 503 -29.01 6.24 24.29
CA GLU A 503 -29.19 4.96 25.00
C GLU A 503 -28.20 3.90 24.55
N GLN A 504 -27.47 4.11 23.46
CA GLN A 504 -26.62 3.09 22.85
C GLN A 504 -25.58 2.51 23.81
N ALA A 505 -25.03 3.31 24.72
CA ALA A 505 -24.07 2.84 25.71
C ALA A 505 -24.65 1.80 26.69
N LYS A 506 -25.96 1.87 26.99
CA LYS A 506 -26.63 0.87 27.84
C LYS A 506 -26.68 -0.51 27.20
N PHE A 507 -26.61 -0.55 25.88
CA PHE A 507 -26.61 -1.77 25.07
C PHE A 507 -25.22 -2.02 24.44
N GLN A 508 -24.16 -1.63 25.14
CA GLN A 508 -22.77 -1.81 24.72
C GLN A 508 -22.50 -1.35 23.27
N ASN A 509 -23.22 -0.32 22.81
CA ASN A 509 -23.16 0.24 21.47
C ASN A 509 -23.61 -0.70 20.34
N CYS A 510 -24.34 -1.80 20.63
CA CYS A 510 -24.96 -2.68 19.65
C CYS A 510 -26.19 -2.01 19.03
N VAL A 511 -25.99 -1.25 17.97
CA VAL A 511 -27.04 -0.45 17.28
C VAL A 511 -27.60 -1.12 16.04
N ASN A 512 -26.98 -2.18 15.56
CA ASN A 512 -27.43 -2.99 14.44
C ASN A 512 -27.44 -4.47 14.85
N ALA A 513 -28.15 -5.31 14.11
CA ALA A 513 -28.02 -6.76 14.24
C ALA A 513 -26.59 -7.19 13.93
N ASN A 514 -26.07 -8.22 14.57
CA ASN A 514 -24.77 -8.75 14.19
C ASN A 514 -24.83 -9.45 12.82
N LEU A 515 -23.68 -9.53 12.14
CA LEU A 515 -23.53 -10.20 10.84
C LEU A 515 -22.74 -11.53 10.97
N LEU A 516 -22.74 -12.12 12.17
CA LEU A 516 -22.07 -13.36 12.49
C LEU A 516 -23.12 -14.45 12.67
N ALA A 517 -22.77 -15.70 12.33
CA ALA A 517 -23.63 -16.87 12.45
C ALA A 517 -22.92 -17.98 13.27
N GLY A 518 -23.71 -18.84 13.85
CA GLY A 518 -23.24 -19.96 14.68
C GLY A 518 -24.25 -20.25 15.79
N ASP A 519 -23.88 -21.17 16.67
CA ASP A 519 -24.67 -21.46 17.86
C ASP A 519 -24.76 -20.24 18.78
N PRO A 520 -25.85 -20.05 19.53
CA PRO A 520 -26.02 -18.91 20.44
C PRO A 520 -24.85 -18.70 21.42
N ASP A 521 -24.25 -19.79 21.89
CA ASP A 521 -23.15 -19.77 22.84
C ASP A 521 -21.77 -19.58 22.19
N THR A 522 -21.71 -19.52 20.85
CA THR A 522 -20.44 -19.30 20.13
C THR A 522 -19.84 -17.95 20.54
N ARG A 523 -18.57 -17.98 20.96
CA ARG A 523 -17.84 -16.77 21.32
C ARG A 523 -17.50 -15.94 20.07
N VAL A 524 -17.72 -14.64 20.12
CA VAL A 524 -17.35 -13.72 19.01
C VAL A 524 -15.87 -13.87 18.64
N LEU A 525 -15.01 -14.13 19.63
CA LEU A 525 -13.57 -14.25 19.47
C LEU A 525 -13.15 -15.47 18.62
N THR A 526 -13.96 -16.53 18.58
CA THR A 526 -13.69 -17.71 17.73
C THR A 526 -14.08 -17.51 16.27
N ILE A 527 -14.92 -16.50 15.99
CA ILE A 527 -15.30 -16.12 14.62
C ILE A 527 -14.45 -14.94 14.15
N LEU A 528 -14.34 -13.88 14.94
CA LEU A 528 -13.54 -12.69 14.59
C LEU A 528 -12.17 -12.77 15.27
N PHE A 529 -11.14 -12.99 14.48
CA PHE A 529 -9.78 -13.14 14.98
C PHE A 529 -9.14 -11.77 15.33
N PRO A 530 -8.30 -11.70 16.37
CA PRO A 530 -7.56 -10.49 16.70
C PRO A 530 -6.67 -10.03 15.52
N PRO A 531 -6.77 -8.76 15.08
CA PRO A 531 -6.07 -8.28 13.91
C PRO A 531 -4.58 -8.00 14.19
N GLU A 532 -3.72 -8.96 13.90
CA GLU A 532 -2.28 -8.93 14.17
C GLU A 532 -1.60 -7.64 13.70
N LEU A 533 -1.82 -7.26 12.44
CA LEU A 533 -1.21 -6.09 11.83
C LEU A 533 -1.65 -4.79 12.51
N HIS A 534 -2.95 -4.65 12.77
CA HIS A 534 -3.52 -3.45 13.38
C HIS A 534 -3.20 -3.33 14.86
N LEU A 535 -3.03 -4.44 15.57
CA LEU A 535 -2.51 -4.46 16.94
C LEU A 535 -1.06 -3.98 16.96
N LEU A 536 -0.20 -4.55 16.11
CA LEU A 536 1.21 -4.17 16.00
C LEU A 536 1.37 -2.66 15.70
N ILE A 537 0.70 -2.17 14.65
CA ILE A 537 0.78 -0.76 14.26
C ILE A 537 0.28 0.14 15.38
N GLY A 538 -0.86 -0.19 15.98
CA GLY A 538 -1.48 0.65 16.98
C GLY A 538 -0.69 0.75 18.28
N ILE A 539 -0.06 -0.33 18.73
CA ILE A 539 0.77 -0.33 19.93
C ILE A 539 2.07 0.45 19.70
N VAL A 540 2.71 0.23 18.54
CA VAL A 540 3.92 1.00 18.19
C VAL A 540 3.61 2.49 18.04
N ASP A 541 2.50 2.86 17.38
CA ASP A 541 2.08 4.26 17.23
C ASP A 541 1.79 4.92 18.59
N LYS A 542 1.19 4.18 19.51
CA LYS A 542 0.94 4.65 20.87
C LYS A 542 2.23 4.98 21.62
N HIS A 543 3.25 4.09 21.53
CA HIS A 543 4.55 4.34 22.13
C HIS A 543 5.31 5.48 21.45
N LEU A 544 5.18 5.60 20.12
CA LEU A 544 5.78 6.75 19.42
C LEU A 544 5.20 8.08 19.92
N LYS A 545 3.90 8.15 20.20
CA LYS A 545 3.28 9.33 20.81
C LYS A 545 3.82 9.60 22.22
N GLY A 546 4.03 8.55 23.02
CA GLY A 546 4.71 8.71 24.32
C GLY A 546 6.14 9.23 24.18
N LEU A 547 6.90 8.73 23.21
CA LEU A 547 8.24 9.26 22.91
C LEU A 547 8.19 10.71 22.40
N GLU A 548 7.17 11.08 21.63
CA GLU A 548 6.95 12.48 21.19
C GLU A 548 6.62 13.41 22.35
N GLU A 549 5.88 12.93 23.33
CA GLU A 549 5.58 13.67 24.57
C GLU A 549 6.83 13.96 25.38
N VAL A 550 7.74 12.96 25.49
CA VAL A 550 8.99 13.09 26.25
C VAL A 550 10.05 13.90 25.50
N PHE A 551 10.32 13.55 24.24
CA PHE A 551 11.48 14.06 23.49
C PHE A 551 11.10 15.11 22.43
N GLY A 552 9.83 15.27 22.14
CA GLY A 552 9.32 16.08 21.04
C GLY A 552 9.34 15.39 19.68
N LEU A 553 8.41 15.82 18.81
CA LEU A 553 8.25 15.26 17.44
C LEU A 553 9.53 15.30 16.61
N CYS A 554 10.28 16.41 16.69
CA CYS A 554 11.50 16.58 15.90
C CYS A 554 12.57 15.55 16.26
N TRP A 555 12.70 15.22 17.55
CA TRP A 555 13.66 14.21 18.00
C TRP A 555 13.26 12.81 17.50
N VAL A 556 11.98 12.44 17.63
CA VAL A 556 11.49 11.15 17.17
C VAL A 556 11.67 11.02 15.66
N ASP A 557 11.35 12.05 14.87
CA ASP A 557 11.54 12.02 13.42
C ASP A 557 13.03 11.94 13.03
N ALA A 558 13.92 12.62 13.76
CA ALA A 558 15.36 12.52 13.55
C ALA A 558 15.87 11.11 13.84
N PHE A 559 15.43 10.49 14.94
CA PHE A 559 15.75 9.11 15.28
C PHE A 559 15.25 8.14 14.20
N LEU A 560 13.98 8.21 13.81
CA LEU A 560 13.42 7.35 12.78
C LEU A 560 14.18 7.47 11.46
N LYS A 561 14.53 8.68 11.07
CA LYS A 561 15.37 8.93 9.88
C LYS A 561 16.75 8.31 9.99
N GLN A 562 17.39 8.41 11.16
CA GLN A 562 18.70 7.81 11.43
C GLN A 562 18.68 6.28 11.24
N VAL A 563 17.61 5.61 11.66
CA VAL A 563 17.45 4.16 11.53
C VAL A 563 16.75 3.72 10.24
N ASN A 564 16.58 4.64 9.27
CA ASN A 564 15.93 4.41 7.97
C ASN A 564 14.48 3.94 8.06
N ILE A 565 13.73 4.46 9.02
CA ILE A 565 12.29 4.24 9.17
C ILE A 565 11.56 5.47 8.68
N VAL A 566 10.51 5.26 7.87
CA VAL A 566 9.76 6.34 7.25
C VAL A 566 8.30 6.30 7.70
N ARG A 567 7.81 7.40 8.26
CA ARG A 567 6.39 7.60 8.51
C ARG A 567 5.69 7.98 7.22
N LYS A 568 4.52 7.40 6.99
CA LYS A 568 3.63 7.84 5.91
C LYS A 568 2.58 8.79 6.46
N SER A 569 2.31 9.85 5.72
CA SER A 569 1.17 10.72 6.02
C SER A 569 -0.09 10.08 5.43
N TYR A 570 -1.00 9.71 6.31
CA TYR A 570 -2.32 9.20 5.93
C TYR A 570 -3.39 10.05 6.63
N GLN A 571 -4.25 10.71 5.85
CA GLN A 571 -5.32 11.59 6.35
C GLN A 571 -4.87 12.63 7.40
N GLY A 572 -3.63 13.14 7.26
CA GLY A 572 -3.05 14.11 8.18
C GLY A 572 -2.39 13.53 9.42
N ALA A 573 -2.47 12.23 9.65
CA ALA A 573 -1.71 11.54 10.70
C ALA A 573 -0.40 10.98 10.14
N HIS A 574 0.64 11.00 10.95
CA HIS A 574 1.93 10.41 10.65
C HIS A 574 2.05 9.07 11.38
N ALA A 575 1.85 7.97 10.66
CA ALA A 575 1.90 6.62 11.22
C ALA A 575 2.95 5.74 10.51
N LEU A 576 3.37 4.68 11.20
CA LEU A 576 4.20 3.63 10.62
C LEU A 576 3.31 2.57 9.97
N GLU A 577 3.73 2.03 8.83
CA GLU A 577 3.14 0.81 8.27
C GLU A 577 3.64 -0.44 9.02
N GLY A 578 2.97 -1.58 8.86
CA GLY A 578 3.31 -2.82 9.56
C GLY A 578 4.78 -3.23 9.46
N ASN A 579 5.36 -3.18 8.26
CA ASN A 579 6.78 -3.46 8.06
C ASN A 579 7.68 -2.46 8.78
N GLN A 580 7.32 -1.18 8.81
CA GLN A 580 8.06 -0.13 9.51
C GLN A 580 7.94 -0.27 11.02
N SER A 581 6.76 -0.63 11.53
CA SER A 581 6.52 -0.93 12.95
C SER A 581 7.35 -2.13 13.41
N SER A 582 7.38 -3.21 12.63
CA SER A 582 8.23 -4.37 12.91
C SER A 582 9.73 -4.03 12.84
N MET A 583 10.14 -3.17 11.91
CA MET A 583 11.52 -2.66 11.85
C MET A 583 11.86 -1.80 13.06
N PHE A 584 10.95 -0.94 13.50
CA PHE A 584 11.15 -0.10 14.68
C PHE A 584 11.43 -0.94 15.93
N LEU A 585 10.66 -2.00 16.15
CA LEU A 585 10.91 -2.91 17.29
C LEU A 585 12.27 -3.62 17.22
N LYS A 586 12.82 -3.82 16.01
CA LYS A 586 14.20 -4.35 15.86
C LYS A 586 15.27 -3.33 16.16
N LYS A 587 14.92 -2.03 16.16
CA LYS A 587 15.81 -0.89 16.41
C LYS A 587 15.78 -0.37 17.83
N LEU A 588 15.19 -1.11 18.78
CA LEU A 588 15.20 -0.73 20.21
C LEU A 588 16.60 -0.58 20.81
N PRO A 589 17.65 -1.36 20.43
CA PRO A 589 19.00 -1.07 20.88
C PRO A 589 19.54 0.28 20.38
N ASP A 590 19.20 0.69 19.15
CA ASP A 590 19.56 2.00 18.61
C ASP A 590 18.79 3.12 19.35
N LEU A 591 17.52 2.89 19.71
CA LEU A 591 16.68 3.80 20.50
C LEU A 591 17.26 4.01 21.89
N GLU A 592 17.69 2.94 22.56
CA GLU A 592 18.36 3.04 23.85
C GLU A 592 19.60 3.92 23.80
N GLN A 593 20.46 3.69 22.80
CA GLN A 593 21.67 4.51 22.61
C GLN A 593 21.34 5.98 22.34
N ALA A 594 20.22 6.26 21.68
CA ALA A 594 19.75 7.63 21.46
C ALA A 594 19.28 8.26 22.78
N ILE A 595 18.44 7.56 23.55
CA ILE A 595 17.95 8.02 24.86
C ILE A 595 19.12 8.26 25.84
N MET A 596 20.12 7.38 25.86
CA MET A 596 21.27 7.50 26.76
C MET A 596 22.18 8.72 26.49
N LYS A 597 21.99 9.42 25.39
CA LYS A 597 22.71 10.66 25.07
C LYS A 597 21.99 11.93 25.55
N GLU A 598 20.75 11.80 25.97
CA GLU A 598 19.93 12.92 26.44
C GLU A 598 20.21 13.30 27.90
N SER A 599 19.60 14.35 28.41
CA SER A 599 19.68 14.74 29.82
C SER A 599 19.13 13.66 30.75
N ASP A 600 19.55 13.68 32.02
CA ASP A 600 19.10 12.66 32.98
C ASP A 600 17.60 12.69 33.21
N GLU A 601 16.96 13.84 33.14
CA GLU A 601 15.50 13.99 33.23
C GLU A 601 14.79 13.28 32.07
N LEU A 602 15.27 13.47 30.84
CA LEU A 602 14.72 12.81 29.65
C LEU A 602 14.98 11.30 29.65
N LYS A 603 16.13 10.85 30.20
CA LYS A 603 16.39 9.41 30.41
C LYS A 603 15.37 8.79 31.36
N VAL A 604 15.14 9.43 32.50
CA VAL A 604 14.17 8.95 33.52
C VAL A 604 12.78 8.80 32.91
N ALA A 605 12.34 9.73 32.06
CA ALA A 605 11.06 9.65 31.39
C ALA A 605 11.03 8.66 30.19
N GLY A 606 12.12 8.55 29.46
CA GLY A 606 12.18 7.73 28.21
C GLY A 606 12.45 6.23 28.43
N LEU A 607 13.23 5.88 29.49
CA LEU A 607 13.57 4.47 29.74
C LEU A 607 12.36 3.57 30.08
N PRO A 608 11.35 4.01 30.82
CA PRO A 608 10.12 3.21 31.00
C PRO A 608 9.40 2.90 29.69
N LEU A 609 9.31 3.86 28.76
CA LEU A 609 8.74 3.62 27.42
C LEU A 609 9.54 2.59 26.63
N LEU A 610 10.88 2.66 26.68
CA LEU A 610 11.75 1.67 26.07
C LEU A 610 11.55 0.29 26.72
N GLY A 611 11.40 0.24 28.05
CA GLY A 611 11.07 -0.99 28.79
C GLY A 611 9.79 -1.62 28.30
N SER A 612 8.73 -0.83 28.15
CA SER A 612 7.43 -1.27 27.62
C SER A 612 7.53 -1.76 26.17
N LEU A 613 8.27 -1.04 25.30
CA LEU A 613 8.53 -1.49 23.92
C LEU A 613 9.31 -2.82 23.86
N ARG A 614 10.24 -3.04 24.78
CA ARG A 614 10.97 -4.30 24.89
C ARG A 614 10.09 -5.45 25.32
N SER A 615 9.20 -5.24 26.30
CA SER A 615 8.23 -6.26 26.70
C SER A 615 7.24 -6.55 25.58
N PHE A 616 6.72 -5.53 24.88
CA PHE A 616 5.89 -5.76 23.69
C PHE A 616 6.62 -6.50 22.55
N ARG A 617 7.91 -6.24 22.35
CA ARG A 617 8.69 -7.02 21.38
C ARG A 617 8.78 -8.51 21.75
N LYS A 618 8.80 -8.86 23.05
CA LYS A 618 8.68 -10.29 23.48
C LYS A 618 7.33 -10.86 23.10
N VAL A 619 6.24 -10.14 23.35
CA VAL A 619 4.89 -10.53 22.92
C VAL A 619 4.85 -10.72 21.40
N GLN A 620 5.40 -9.77 20.63
CA GLN A 620 5.46 -9.90 19.17
C GLN A 620 6.22 -11.15 18.73
N ALA A 621 7.34 -11.47 19.38
CA ALA A 621 8.14 -12.64 19.05
C ALA A 621 7.42 -13.94 19.45
N ALA A 622 6.67 -13.92 20.55
CA ALA A 622 6.00 -15.09 21.11
C ALA A 622 4.73 -15.47 20.33
N CYS A 623 3.90 -14.51 19.93
CA CYS A 623 2.58 -14.82 19.38
C CYS A 623 2.17 -14.08 18.09
N PHE A 624 2.91 -13.07 17.60
CA PHE A 624 2.58 -12.36 16.35
C PHE A 624 3.19 -13.01 15.08
N GLY A 625 3.95 -14.09 15.23
CA GLY A 625 4.53 -14.83 14.11
C GLY A 625 3.57 -15.90 13.57
N GLN A 626 4.10 -16.74 12.68
CA GLN A 626 3.38 -17.92 12.16
C GLN A 626 3.31 -19.05 13.20
N VAL A 627 4.20 -19.06 14.18
CA VAL A 627 4.33 -20.10 15.21
C VAL A 627 4.09 -19.46 16.57
N LEU A 628 3.22 -20.06 17.36
CA LEU A 628 3.04 -19.72 18.76
C LEU A 628 4.23 -20.27 19.56
N GLN A 629 4.83 -19.46 20.42
CA GLN A 629 5.94 -19.88 21.25
C GLN A 629 5.44 -20.31 22.64
N GLU A 630 6.07 -21.28 23.20
CA GLU A 630 5.85 -21.66 24.60
C GLU A 630 6.11 -20.47 25.54
N GLY A 631 5.29 -20.28 26.57
CA GLY A 631 5.39 -19.15 27.50
C GLY A 631 4.94 -17.79 26.95
N PHE A 632 4.13 -17.76 25.89
CA PHE A 632 3.58 -16.52 25.33
C PHE A 632 2.71 -15.76 26.35
N GLU A 633 2.00 -16.47 27.22
CA GLU A 633 1.16 -15.90 28.30
C GLU A 633 1.99 -15.06 29.28
N ASP A 634 3.17 -15.56 29.67
CA ASP A 634 4.10 -14.82 30.53
C ASP A 634 4.57 -13.52 29.84
N SER A 635 4.84 -13.58 28.54
CA SER A 635 5.23 -12.41 27.76
C SER A 635 4.14 -11.36 27.71
N ILE A 636 2.86 -11.76 27.59
CA ILE A 636 1.70 -10.86 27.62
C ILE A 636 1.54 -10.26 29.01
N THR A 637 1.63 -11.07 30.05
CA THR A 637 1.53 -10.65 31.45
C THR A 637 2.63 -9.63 31.81
N ASP A 638 3.87 -9.90 31.40
CA ASP A 638 4.99 -8.97 31.60
C ASP A 638 4.77 -7.63 30.88
N PHE A 639 4.27 -7.70 29.63
CA PHE A 639 3.95 -6.49 28.89
C PHE A 639 2.86 -5.67 29.57
N SER A 640 1.77 -6.32 30.01
CA SER A 640 0.67 -5.65 30.71
C SER A 640 1.16 -4.91 31.95
N LYS A 641 1.93 -5.60 32.83
CA LYS A 641 2.50 -5.01 34.02
C LYS A 641 3.36 -3.79 33.72
N VAL A 642 4.28 -3.89 32.75
CA VAL A 642 5.19 -2.80 32.38
C VAL A 642 4.41 -1.67 31.73
N TYR A 643 3.46 -1.94 30.84
CA TYR A 643 2.67 -0.92 30.17
C TYR A 643 1.82 -0.11 31.19
N ARG A 644 1.14 -0.81 32.13
CA ARG A 644 0.30 -0.17 33.16
C ARG A 644 1.09 0.59 34.22
N SER A 645 2.39 0.34 34.34
CA SER A 645 3.28 1.12 35.22
C SER A 645 3.73 2.46 34.60
N LEU A 646 3.40 2.73 33.33
CA LEU A 646 3.70 4.01 32.68
C LEU A 646 2.78 5.11 33.19
N ASP A 647 3.33 6.06 33.94
CA ASP A 647 2.61 7.23 34.45
C ASP A 647 2.73 8.38 33.44
N MET A 648 1.95 8.27 32.35
CA MET A 648 1.93 9.27 31.27
C MET A 648 0.52 9.44 30.72
N GLU A 649 0.12 10.70 30.49
CA GLU A 649 -1.23 11.02 29.98
C GLU A 649 -1.49 10.38 28.61
N SER A 650 -0.50 10.35 27.73
CA SER A 650 -0.62 9.74 26.41
C SER A 650 -0.73 8.22 26.43
N MET A 651 -0.34 7.53 27.52
CA MET A 651 -0.24 6.07 27.55
C MET A 651 -1.49 5.37 28.14
N THR A 652 -2.67 5.88 27.80
CA THR A 652 -3.97 5.28 28.18
C THR A 652 -4.18 3.91 27.54
N ILE A 653 -4.95 3.04 28.22
CA ILE A 653 -5.34 1.73 27.66
C ILE A 653 -6.30 1.94 26.49
N THR A 654 -5.88 1.53 25.32
CA THR A 654 -6.71 1.55 24.11
C THR A 654 -7.35 0.19 23.88
N PRO A 655 -8.39 0.04 23.03
CA PRO A 655 -8.93 -1.28 22.68
C PRO A 655 -7.85 -2.25 22.20
N LYS A 656 -6.82 -1.76 21.50
CA LYS A 656 -5.72 -2.59 20.97
C LYS A 656 -4.82 -3.13 22.10
N ILE A 657 -4.51 -2.28 23.09
CA ILE A 657 -3.75 -2.71 24.28
C ILE A 657 -4.58 -3.73 25.05
N HIS A 658 -5.85 -3.41 25.32
CA HIS A 658 -6.79 -4.29 26.01
C HIS A 658 -6.90 -5.68 25.33
N ILE A 659 -6.98 -5.71 24.00
CA ILE A 659 -7.00 -7.00 23.25
C ILE A 659 -5.72 -7.79 23.47
N VAL A 660 -4.56 -7.14 23.46
CA VAL A 660 -3.29 -7.84 23.70
C VAL A 660 -3.20 -8.34 25.14
N GLU A 661 -3.63 -7.54 26.12
CA GLU A 661 -3.55 -7.90 27.55
C GLU A 661 -4.47 -9.07 27.94
N HIS A 662 -5.67 -9.12 27.36
CA HIS A 662 -6.72 -10.04 27.79
C HIS A 662 -7.09 -11.06 26.70
N HIS A 663 -7.35 -10.61 25.48
CA HIS A 663 -8.00 -11.46 24.49
C HIS A 663 -7.06 -12.30 23.62
N LEU A 664 -5.74 -12.09 23.67
CA LEU A 664 -4.84 -13.01 22.95
C LEU A 664 -4.75 -14.37 23.64
N VAL A 665 -4.71 -14.39 24.97
CA VAL A 665 -4.74 -15.65 25.76
C VAL A 665 -6.09 -16.34 25.55
N ASP A 666 -7.19 -15.58 25.70
CA ASP A 666 -8.54 -16.11 25.45
C ASP A 666 -8.66 -16.72 24.05
N PHE A 667 -8.14 -16.02 23.04
CA PHE A 667 -8.20 -16.46 21.64
C PHE A 667 -7.52 -17.80 21.43
N PHE A 668 -6.28 -17.95 21.86
CA PHE A 668 -5.55 -19.21 21.68
C PHE A 668 -6.17 -20.37 22.46
N ASN A 669 -6.72 -20.08 23.65
CA ASN A 669 -7.43 -21.09 24.46
C ASN A 669 -8.75 -21.51 23.80
N GLU A 670 -9.55 -20.56 23.31
CA GLU A 670 -10.86 -20.83 22.69
C GLU A 670 -10.74 -21.58 21.36
N ILE A 671 -9.74 -21.25 20.52
CA ILE A 671 -9.54 -21.98 19.25
C ILE A 671 -8.77 -23.31 19.42
N GLY A 672 -8.16 -23.54 20.58
CA GLY A 672 -7.39 -24.74 20.88
C GLY A 672 -6.16 -24.98 20.01
N ASP A 673 -5.68 -23.95 19.32
CA ASP A 673 -4.52 -24.04 18.44
C ASP A 673 -3.25 -23.59 19.17
N ILE A 674 -2.44 -24.58 19.55
CA ILE A 674 -1.19 -24.34 20.29
C ILE A 674 0.05 -24.25 19.39
N GLU A 675 -0.10 -24.40 18.08
CA GLU A 675 1.04 -24.39 17.14
C GLU A 675 1.14 -23.07 16.39
N HIS A 676 0.02 -22.45 16.04
CA HIS A 676 -0.03 -21.31 15.16
C HIS A 676 -0.19 -19.98 15.92
N GLY A 677 0.70 -19.04 15.68
CA GLY A 677 0.55 -17.68 16.18
C GLY A 677 -0.38 -16.82 15.33
N LEU A 678 -0.65 -15.59 15.78
CA LEU A 678 -1.55 -14.64 15.08
C LEU A 678 -1.21 -14.41 13.61
N GLY A 679 0.06 -14.50 13.23
CA GLY A 679 0.46 -14.37 11.82
C GLY A 679 -0.12 -15.46 10.91
N TRP A 680 -0.57 -16.58 11.47
CA TRP A 680 -1.32 -17.59 10.73
C TRP A 680 -2.72 -17.09 10.36
N TYR A 681 -3.34 -16.32 11.26
CA TYR A 681 -4.69 -15.78 11.14
C TYR A 681 -4.73 -14.34 10.62
N SER A 682 -3.58 -13.77 10.24
CA SER A 682 -3.38 -12.34 10.00
C SER A 682 -4.11 -11.82 8.78
N GLU A 683 -4.65 -10.61 8.91
CA GLU A 683 -5.25 -9.79 7.85
C GLU A 683 -4.24 -9.21 6.86
N GLN A 684 -2.93 -9.39 7.07
CA GLN A 684 -1.87 -8.84 6.20
C GLN A 684 -2.03 -9.24 4.72
N GLY A 685 -2.58 -10.43 4.45
CA GLY A 685 -2.87 -10.89 3.10
C GLY A 685 -3.91 -10.01 2.41
N PHE A 686 -4.96 -9.62 3.14
CA PHE A 686 -6.05 -8.77 2.63
C PHE A 686 -5.57 -7.34 2.38
N GLU A 687 -4.80 -6.77 3.28
CA GLU A 687 -4.18 -5.45 3.12
C GLU A 687 -3.25 -5.39 1.90
N ALA A 688 -2.42 -6.42 1.71
CA ALA A 688 -1.53 -6.49 0.56
C ALA A 688 -2.30 -6.69 -0.76
N MET A 689 -3.44 -7.39 -0.74
CA MET A 689 -4.33 -7.55 -1.89
C MET A 689 -4.84 -6.21 -2.41
N HIS A 690 -5.14 -5.26 -1.54
CA HIS A 690 -5.53 -3.91 -1.93
C HIS A 690 -4.59 -3.30 -2.94
N TYR A 691 -3.31 -3.30 -2.62
CA TYR A 691 -2.31 -2.70 -3.50
C TYR A 691 -2.23 -3.41 -4.85
N ASP A 692 -2.13 -4.73 -4.84
CA ASP A 692 -2.00 -5.53 -6.06
C ASP A 692 -3.25 -5.41 -6.93
N MET A 693 -4.45 -5.57 -6.34
CA MET A 693 -5.73 -5.45 -7.03
C MET A 693 -5.89 -4.06 -7.67
N MET A 694 -5.61 -2.99 -6.93
CA MET A 694 -5.79 -1.63 -7.45
C MET A 694 -4.80 -1.27 -8.55
N GLN A 695 -3.55 -1.75 -8.49
CA GLN A 695 -2.60 -1.53 -9.57
C GLN A 695 -3.06 -2.17 -10.87
N GLU A 696 -3.74 -3.30 -10.80
CA GLU A 696 -4.27 -3.98 -11.98
C GLU A 696 -5.57 -3.38 -12.46
N TRP A 697 -6.51 -3.11 -11.54
CA TRP A 697 -7.78 -2.47 -11.87
C TRP A 697 -7.58 -1.14 -12.60
N LYS A 698 -6.70 -0.28 -12.11
CA LYS A 698 -6.35 1.01 -12.78
C LYS A 698 -5.92 0.87 -14.24
N ARG A 699 -5.46 -0.31 -14.65
CA ARG A 699 -5.01 -0.56 -16.03
C ARG A 699 -6.15 -0.97 -16.98
N VAL A 700 -7.25 -1.46 -16.42
CA VAL A 700 -8.36 -2.03 -17.19
C VAL A 700 -9.69 -1.35 -16.92
N GLN A 701 -9.80 -0.54 -15.85
CA GLN A 701 -11.03 0.08 -15.38
C GLN A 701 -11.70 0.95 -16.44
N ILE A 702 -13.00 0.93 -16.40
CA ILE A 702 -13.88 1.98 -16.91
C ILE A 702 -14.14 2.91 -15.73
N CYS A 703 -13.99 4.23 -15.91
CA CYS A 703 -14.11 5.17 -14.77
C CYS A 703 -15.57 5.43 -14.37
N ASP A 704 -16.48 5.30 -15.29
CA ASP A 704 -17.91 5.52 -15.08
C ASP A 704 -18.61 4.20 -14.71
N PRO A 705 -19.12 4.04 -13.48
CA PRO A 705 -19.84 2.84 -13.07
C PRO A 705 -21.14 2.60 -13.84
N ASN A 706 -21.72 3.65 -14.44
CA ASN A 706 -22.96 3.55 -15.23
C ASN A 706 -22.69 3.12 -16.68
N HIS A 707 -21.43 2.97 -17.08
CA HIS A 707 -21.12 2.54 -18.43
C HIS A 707 -21.58 1.08 -18.64
N PRO A 708 -22.27 0.75 -19.76
CA PRO A 708 -22.83 -0.60 -20.00
C PRO A 708 -21.82 -1.75 -19.85
N GLU A 709 -20.57 -1.51 -20.22
CA GLU A 709 -19.50 -2.51 -20.15
C GLU A 709 -18.79 -2.56 -18.78
N PHE A 710 -19.18 -1.72 -17.81
CA PHE A 710 -18.48 -1.63 -16.52
C PHE A 710 -18.54 -2.96 -15.76
N GLY A 711 -19.72 -3.51 -15.56
CA GLY A 711 -19.92 -4.78 -14.84
C GLY A 711 -19.15 -5.93 -15.49
N LYS A 712 -19.24 -6.06 -16.82
CA LYS A 712 -18.49 -7.09 -17.55
C LYS A 712 -16.97 -6.91 -17.42
N ARG A 713 -16.48 -5.69 -17.47
CA ARG A 713 -15.06 -5.41 -17.28
C ARG A 713 -14.59 -5.76 -15.88
N LEU A 714 -15.43 -5.51 -14.87
CA LEU A 714 -15.16 -5.88 -13.49
C LEU A 714 -15.15 -7.41 -13.33
N LEU A 715 -16.12 -8.12 -13.93
CA LEU A 715 -16.16 -9.58 -13.94
C LEU A 715 -14.91 -10.20 -14.57
N ASP A 716 -14.56 -9.76 -15.78
CA ASP A 716 -13.34 -10.22 -16.47
C ASP A 716 -12.08 -10.00 -15.61
N PHE A 717 -12.04 -8.88 -14.89
CA PHE A 717 -10.94 -8.54 -13.99
C PHE A 717 -10.88 -9.46 -12.77
N VAL A 718 -12.03 -9.68 -12.08
CA VAL A 718 -12.11 -10.56 -10.90
C VAL A 718 -11.76 -11.99 -11.26
N ILE A 719 -12.32 -12.53 -12.33
CA ILE A 719 -12.01 -13.88 -12.82
C ILE A 719 -10.51 -14.02 -13.14
N ALA A 720 -9.94 -13.07 -13.87
CA ALA A 720 -8.52 -13.11 -14.20
C ALA A 720 -7.63 -12.95 -12.94
N TYR A 721 -8.09 -12.21 -11.93
CA TYR A 721 -7.40 -12.09 -10.65
C TYR A 721 -7.44 -13.42 -9.89
N VAL A 722 -8.61 -14.00 -9.69
CA VAL A 722 -8.81 -15.28 -8.99
C VAL A 722 -8.07 -16.41 -9.71
N ALA A 723 -8.22 -16.53 -11.01
CA ALA A 723 -7.54 -17.54 -11.83
C ALA A 723 -6.01 -17.56 -11.70
N ARG A 724 -5.40 -16.48 -11.25
CA ARG A 724 -3.94 -16.43 -10.98
C ARG A 724 -3.56 -16.97 -9.61
N HIS A 725 -4.51 -16.97 -8.68
CA HIS A 725 -4.29 -17.32 -7.28
C HIS A 725 -4.76 -18.75 -6.94
N ILE A 726 -5.54 -19.36 -7.82
CA ILE A 726 -5.91 -20.80 -7.76
C ILE A 726 -4.77 -21.75 -8.17
#